data_5c0a1d2ba886573cd9baa52e25960b92
#
_entry.id   5c0a1d2ba886573cd9baa52e25960b92
#
_cell.length_a   1.000
_cell.length_b   1.000
_cell.length_c   1.000
_cell.angle_alpha   90.00
_cell.angle_beta   90.00
_cell.angle_gamma   90.00
#
_symmetry.space_group_name_H-M   'P 1'
#
loop_
_entity.id
_entity.type
_entity.pdbx_description
1 polymer ?
#
loop_
_entity_poly.entity_id
_entity_poly.type
_entity_poly.pdbx_seq_one_letter_code
_entity_poly.pdbx_strand_id
1 'polypeptide(L)'
;MFGDMRLVRPLWPHQERALAALDPGNSATYVVVPPGGGKTLIGLEAARRLGRRTLVLCPSTAVQAQWLGQWSAAFAPPVVAATVSRDLPTPLTVLTYQAVCRDSSIHQDGQRLLSELNASGPATLVLDECHHLLEVWGRVLREVVTQLGRPHLIGLTATPPHMMTAEQAKLHEELFGAIDLEISAPSLVRDGRLAPYQELAYLTAPTPPEADYIRGEALRFAELRTGLLDPGFATTSFLGWLQGRVVERRSGSAQVSWERFEKDEPALADAALRLHAAALLALPEGARLHEQHRHPPDASDWVTLIGDYVRHCLAPSTDPRDTAAREAIRRALPSVGYRLTKAGIRAAESPVDRVLARSESKAHAVTSILGTEDAELGSRLRALVLCDFESAGSMVPADLAGVMDPEAGGASLALATLLDSLPGLDPVLMTGQRVACGQETARRLLGWLGETEPGLRPRMSPAGKTVEITAETGWEPRRYVPLITRFFTEGGSRCLIGTRALLGEGWDAPSVNVVIDLTTATTPTSVVQARGRALRLDPAWPGKVANNWAVVCVTGQHPKGAVDYARFVRKHDRYFALSGTGDIISGVAHVDPVLSPFEPPAEGTFDELNAAMLARAQAREATRERWAVGQPYADEPVATVTVMPGRSLGL
;
A
#
# COMPACT_ATOMS: atom_id res chain seq x y z
N MET A 1 38.90 -2.18 -12.18
CA MET A 1 38.45 -0.99 -11.45
C MET A 1 38.19 -1.31 -9.96
N PHE A 2 37.60 -2.45 -9.64
CA PHE A 2 37.34 -2.88 -8.27
C PHE A 2 38.41 -3.81 -7.65
N GLY A 3 39.52 -4.04 -8.35
CA GLY A 3 40.68 -4.79 -7.86
C GLY A 3 40.36 -6.25 -7.43
N ASP A 4 41.08 -6.73 -6.43
CA ASP A 4 40.92 -8.09 -5.89
C ASP A 4 39.88 -8.15 -4.73
N MET A 5 38.91 -7.25 -4.70
CA MET A 5 37.85 -7.26 -3.69
C MET A 5 37.13 -8.62 -3.66
N ARG A 6 37.02 -9.20 -2.46
CA ARG A 6 36.35 -10.50 -2.25
C ARG A 6 35.22 -10.34 -1.24
N LEU A 7 34.12 -11.06 -1.46
CA LEU A 7 33.03 -11.10 -0.52
C LEU A 7 33.49 -11.67 0.83
N VAL A 8 33.04 -11.05 1.91
CA VAL A 8 33.28 -11.52 3.30
C VAL A 8 32.49 -12.80 3.58
N ARG A 9 31.32 -12.95 2.96
CA ARG A 9 30.43 -14.11 3.12
C ARG A 9 30.03 -14.67 1.76
N PRO A 10 29.79 -15.99 1.65
CA PRO A 10 29.28 -16.59 0.42
C PRO A 10 27.90 -16.01 0.10
N LEU A 11 27.61 -15.94 -1.18
CA LEU A 11 26.29 -15.58 -1.68
C LEU A 11 25.27 -16.67 -1.36
N TRP A 12 24.05 -16.28 -1.22
CA TRP A 12 22.94 -17.22 -1.15
C TRP A 12 22.63 -17.80 -2.54
N PRO A 13 22.06 -19.02 -2.65
CA PRO A 13 21.83 -19.66 -3.95
C PRO A 13 21.03 -18.81 -4.93
N HIS A 14 20.00 -18.09 -4.48
CA HIS A 14 19.23 -17.20 -5.32
C HIS A 14 20.02 -15.96 -5.78
N GLN A 15 20.95 -15.47 -4.97
CA GLN A 15 21.83 -14.36 -5.34
C GLN A 15 22.84 -14.80 -6.42
N GLU A 16 23.34 -16.04 -6.33
CA GLU A 16 24.18 -16.59 -7.38
C GLU A 16 23.41 -16.78 -8.69
N ARG A 17 22.15 -17.24 -8.63
CA ARG A 17 21.28 -17.32 -9.81
C ARG A 17 21.04 -15.94 -10.43
N ALA A 18 20.78 -14.92 -9.62
CA ALA A 18 20.62 -13.56 -10.11
C ALA A 18 21.88 -13.03 -10.81
N LEU A 19 23.03 -13.34 -10.25
CA LEU A 19 24.32 -12.94 -10.83
C LEU A 19 24.74 -13.79 -12.02
N ALA A 20 24.24 -15.02 -12.14
CA ALA A 20 24.42 -15.85 -13.33
C ALA A 20 23.59 -15.35 -14.54
N ALA A 21 22.48 -14.63 -14.28
CA ALA A 21 21.70 -13.96 -15.33
C ALA A 21 22.39 -12.69 -15.88
N LEU A 22 23.46 -12.20 -15.24
CA LEU A 22 24.24 -11.08 -15.76
C LEU A 22 25.01 -11.52 -17.01
N ASP A 23 24.54 -11.10 -18.16
CA ASP A 23 25.26 -11.23 -19.42
C ASP A 23 25.89 -9.88 -19.81
N PRO A 24 27.22 -9.76 -19.83
CA PRO A 24 27.87 -8.52 -20.28
C PRO A 24 27.53 -8.10 -21.71
N GLY A 25 27.02 -9.03 -22.53
CA GLY A 25 26.53 -8.78 -23.88
C GLY A 25 25.12 -8.19 -23.93
N ASN A 26 24.33 -8.36 -22.89
CA ASN A 26 23.00 -7.77 -22.78
C ASN A 26 23.08 -6.32 -22.29
N SER A 27 22.11 -5.50 -22.68
CA SER A 27 22.03 -4.10 -22.25
C SER A 27 21.38 -3.92 -20.88
N ALA A 28 20.61 -4.89 -20.41
CA ALA A 28 19.88 -4.83 -19.14
C ALA A 28 19.84 -6.20 -18.44
N THR A 29 19.68 -6.17 -17.12
CA THR A 29 19.36 -7.31 -16.25
C THR A 29 18.29 -6.85 -15.25
N TYR A 30 17.14 -7.53 -15.24
CA TYR A 30 16.01 -7.17 -14.40
C TYR A 30 15.70 -8.27 -13.38
N VAL A 31 15.89 -7.95 -12.10
CA VAL A 31 15.82 -8.92 -11.00
C VAL A 31 14.75 -8.53 -9.98
N VAL A 32 13.85 -9.45 -9.70
CA VAL A 32 12.76 -9.29 -8.72
C VAL A 32 13.07 -10.16 -7.51
N VAL A 33 13.28 -9.52 -6.35
CA VAL A 33 13.59 -10.20 -5.08
C VAL A 33 12.86 -9.51 -3.94
N PRO A 34 12.14 -10.23 -3.06
CA PRO A 34 11.39 -9.63 -1.98
C PRO A 34 12.27 -8.87 -0.98
N PRO A 35 11.68 -7.99 -0.12
CA PRO A 35 12.41 -7.32 0.93
C PRO A 35 13.11 -8.34 1.84
N GLY A 36 14.35 -8.06 2.22
CA GLY A 36 15.18 -8.99 3.00
C GLY A 36 15.93 -10.07 2.18
N GLY A 37 15.62 -10.23 0.89
CA GLY A 37 16.31 -11.20 0.02
C GLY A 37 17.70 -10.75 -0.47
N GLY A 38 18.19 -9.57 -0.04
CA GLY A 38 19.56 -9.11 -0.31
C GLY A 38 19.77 -8.46 -1.68
N LYS A 39 18.77 -7.76 -2.22
CA LYS A 39 18.85 -6.99 -3.48
C LYS A 39 20.11 -6.12 -3.57
N THR A 40 20.40 -5.37 -2.50
CA THR A 40 21.56 -4.48 -2.45
C THR A 40 22.86 -5.24 -2.69
N LEU A 41 23.04 -6.44 -2.09
CA LEU A 41 24.23 -7.25 -2.28
C LEU A 41 24.33 -7.78 -3.73
N ILE A 42 23.20 -8.15 -4.34
CA ILE A 42 23.15 -8.54 -5.76
C ILE A 42 23.66 -7.38 -6.63
N GLY A 43 23.14 -6.16 -6.44
CA GLY A 43 23.57 -4.99 -7.19
C GLY A 43 25.03 -4.62 -6.99
N LEU A 44 25.55 -4.71 -5.77
CA LEU A 44 26.93 -4.42 -5.43
C LEU A 44 27.90 -5.46 -6.05
N GLU A 45 27.56 -6.72 -5.95
CA GLU A 45 28.38 -7.80 -6.54
C GLU A 45 28.31 -7.79 -8.07
N ALA A 46 27.15 -7.47 -8.64
CA ALA A 46 27.01 -7.26 -10.08
C ALA A 46 27.89 -6.12 -10.58
N ALA A 47 27.89 -4.97 -9.90
CA ALA A 47 28.79 -3.86 -10.21
C ALA A 47 30.26 -4.26 -10.16
N ARG A 48 30.67 -5.03 -9.14
CA ARG A 48 32.03 -5.56 -9.01
C ARG A 48 32.40 -6.51 -10.16
N ARG A 49 31.51 -7.44 -10.53
CA ARG A 49 31.75 -8.41 -11.60
C ARG A 49 31.86 -7.74 -12.97
N LEU A 50 31.01 -6.78 -13.25
CA LEU A 50 31.05 -6.01 -14.50
C LEU A 50 32.32 -5.15 -14.61
N GLY A 51 32.93 -4.76 -13.49
CA GLY A 51 34.21 -4.05 -13.45
C GLY A 51 34.19 -2.64 -14.06
N ARG A 52 33.01 -2.08 -14.32
CA ARG A 52 32.79 -0.78 -14.94
C ARG A 52 32.53 0.28 -13.88
N ARG A 53 32.71 1.57 -14.22
CA ARG A 53 32.27 2.65 -13.34
C ARG A 53 30.77 2.57 -13.13
N THR A 54 30.32 2.59 -11.87
CA THR A 54 28.94 2.29 -11.50
C THR A 54 28.28 3.47 -10.84
N LEU A 55 27.10 3.86 -11.35
CA LEU A 55 26.17 4.77 -10.72
C LEU A 55 24.97 3.97 -10.17
N VAL A 56 24.74 4.07 -8.87
CA VAL A 56 23.54 3.52 -8.22
C VAL A 56 22.56 4.67 -7.99
N LEU A 57 21.35 4.52 -8.47
CA LEU A 57 20.24 5.43 -8.18
C LEU A 57 19.23 4.75 -7.24
N CYS A 58 18.92 5.41 -6.15
CA CYS A 58 18.03 4.88 -5.10
C CYS A 58 16.94 5.92 -4.69
N PRO A 59 15.84 5.47 -4.04
CA PRO A 59 14.69 6.35 -3.79
C PRO A 59 14.93 7.40 -2.71
N SER A 60 15.78 7.13 -1.72
CA SER A 60 15.95 8.02 -0.56
C SER A 60 17.38 8.05 -0.02
N THR A 61 17.68 9.07 0.77
CA THR A 61 18.99 9.18 1.47
C THR A 61 19.21 8.09 2.50
N ALA A 62 18.15 7.52 3.08
CA ALA A 62 18.27 6.39 3.98
C ALA A 62 18.73 5.12 3.23
N VAL A 63 18.15 4.85 2.07
CA VAL A 63 18.58 3.75 1.20
C VAL A 63 19.99 3.98 0.68
N GLN A 64 20.34 5.23 0.33
CA GLN A 64 21.70 5.62 -0.05
C GLN A 64 22.71 5.25 1.04
N ALA A 65 22.44 5.61 2.29
CA ALA A 65 23.30 5.25 3.41
C ALA A 65 23.43 3.72 3.61
N GLN A 66 22.33 2.99 3.38
CA GLN A 66 22.32 1.52 3.43
C GLN A 66 23.24 0.90 2.35
N TRP A 67 23.20 1.41 1.12
CA TRP A 67 24.08 0.97 0.03
C TRP A 67 25.55 1.15 0.38
N LEU A 68 25.91 2.33 0.91
CA LEU A 68 27.29 2.63 1.32
C LEU A 68 27.76 1.77 2.49
N GLY A 69 26.89 1.59 3.50
CA GLY A 69 27.19 0.72 4.64
C GLY A 69 27.38 -0.75 4.22
N GLN A 70 26.53 -1.25 3.34
CA GLN A 70 26.66 -2.60 2.81
C GLN A 70 27.90 -2.75 1.92
N TRP A 71 28.26 -1.75 1.11
CA TRP A 71 29.49 -1.79 0.32
C TRP A 71 30.73 -2.00 1.20
N SER A 72 30.82 -1.26 2.30
CA SER A 72 31.93 -1.39 3.23
C SER A 72 31.95 -2.69 4.01
N ALA A 73 30.77 -3.28 4.30
CA ALA A 73 30.63 -4.48 5.10
C ALA A 73 30.67 -5.79 4.29
N ALA A 74 30.30 -5.75 3.01
CA ALA A 74 30.18 -6.94 2.17
C ALA A 74 31.51 -7.45 1.64
N PHE A 75 32.53 -6.61 1.56
CA PHE A 75 33.82 -6.97 0.95
C PHE A 75 34.97 -6.90 1.95
N ALA A 76 35.91 -7.84 1.83
CA ALA A 76 37.13 -7.85 2.61
C ALA A 76 38.10 -6.73 2.14
N PRO A 77 38.85 -6.10 3.06
CA PRO A 77 39.86 -5.10 2.70
C PRO A 77 40.93 -5.66 1.76
N PRO A 78 41.47 -4.85 0.85
CA PRO A 78 41.16 -3.43 0.65
C PRO A 78 39.86 -3.23 -0.12
N VAL A 79 38.96 -2.37 0.40
CA VAL A 79 37.70 -2.02 -0.24
C VAL A 79 37.88 -0.67 -0.97
N VAL A 80 37.56 -0.65 -2.25
CA VAL A 80 37.55 0.60 -3.03
C VAL A 80 36.48 1.53 -2.45
N ALA A 81 36.82 2.80 -2.27
CA ALA A 81 35.90 3.78 -1.70
C ALA A 81 34.67 3.98 -2.59
N ALA A 82 33.50 4.09 -1.96
CA ALA A 82 32.26 4.56 -2.59
C ALA A 82 31.99 6.01 -2.19
N THR A 83 31.23 6.74 -3.01
CA THR A 83 30.96 8.15 -2.78
C THR A 83 29.49 8.51 -2.99
N VAL A 84 29.08 9.61 -2.40
CA VAL A 84 27.85 10.35 -2.71
C VAL A 84 28.14 11.64 -3.49
N SER A 85 29.41 11.89 -3.81
CA SER A 85 29.81 13.08 -4.58
C SER A 85 29.42 12.93 -6.05
N ARG A 86 28.93 14.01 -6.62
CA ARG A 86 28.63 14.11 -8.05
C ARG A 86 29.89 14.24 -8.92
N ASP A 87 31.05 14.49 -8.33
CA ASP A 87 32.32 14.62 -9.05
C ASP A 87 32.97 13.27 -9.39
N LEU A 88 32.27 12.16 -9.15
CA LEU A 88 32.68 10.79 -9.48
C LEU A 88 34.13 10.42 -9.06
N PRO A 89 34.60 10.79 -7.85
CA PRO A 89 35.99 10.53 -7.47
C PRO A 89 36.34 9.05 -7.32
N THR A 90 35.29 8.18 -7.23
CA THR A 90 35.44 6.74 -7.01
C THR A 90 34.71 5.93 -8.07
N PRO A 91 35.06 4.63 -8.26
CA PRO A 91 34.39 3.77 -9.22
C PRO A 91 32.91 3.51 -8.93
N LEU A 92 32.49 3.58 -7.66
CA LEU A 92 31.09 3.43 -7.24
C LEU A 92 30.56 4.75 -6.67
N THR A 93 29.49 5.25 -7.27
CA THR A 93 28.76 6.43 -6.81
C THR A 93 27.32 6.04 -6.51
N VAL A 94 26.82 6.43 -5.33
CA VAL A 94 25.44 6.17 -4.91
C VAL A 94 24.71 7.50 -4.74
N LEU A 95 23.67 7.73 -5.51
CA LEU A 95 22.87 8.96 -5.48
C LEU A 95 21.38 8.64 -5.37
N THR A 96 20.60 9.60 -4.90
CA THR A 96 19.14 9.51 -5.00
C THR A 96 18.67 9.90 -6.40
N TYR A 97 17.48 9.45 -6.82
CA TYR A 97 16.88 9.85 -8.09
C TYR A 97 16.79 11.38 -8.20
N GLN A 98 16.41 12.06 -7.11
CA GLN A 98 16.29 13.52 -7.06
C GLN A 98 17.64 14.24 -7.21
N ALA A 99 18.74 13.57 -6.95
CA ALA A 99 20.07 14.16 -7.15
C ALA A 99 20.46 14.30 -8.63
N VAL A 100 19.78 13.56 -9.52
CA VAL A 100 20.01 13.59 -10.97
C VAL A 100 18.84 14.24 -11.71
N CYS A 101 17.63 14.04 -11.22
CA CYS A 101 16.38 14.41 -11.88
C CYS A 101 15.56 15.34 -10.98
N ARG A 102 14.87 16.32 -11.59
CA ARG A 102 13.95 17.23 -10.90
C ARG A 102 12.76 17.52 -11.81
N ASP A 103 11.55 17.48 -11.24
CA ASP A 103 10.31 17.86 -11.95
C ASP A 103 10.17 17.24 -13.36
N SER A 104 10.41 15.95 -13.50
CA SER A 104 10.33 15.19 -14.77
C SER A 104 11.40 15.53 -15.80
N SER A 105 12.53 16.11 -15.40
CA SER A 105 13.67 16.42 -16.27
C SER A 105 15.00 16.17 -15.56
N ILE A 106 16.07 15.99 -16.35
CA ILE A 106 17.43 15.99 -15.83
C ILE A 106 17.85 17.44 -15.59
N HIS A 107 18.20 17.79 -14.36
CA HIS A 107 18.69 19.14 -14.06
C HIS A 107 20.16 19.32 -14.50
N GLN A 108 20.65 20.56 -14.51
CA GLN A 108 21.98 20.91 -15.05
C GLN A 108 23.13 20.12 -14.40
N ASP A 109 23.11 19.96 -13.08
CA ASP A 109 24.14 19.17 -12.38
C ASP A 109 24.03 17.67 -12.71
N GLY A 110 22.83 17.17 -12.96
CA GLY A 110 22.58 15.80 -13.42
C GLY A 110 23.15 15.58 -14.83
N GLN A 111 22.94 16.51 -15.75
CA GLN A 111 23.51 16.46 -17.11
C GLN A 111 25.03 16.45 -17.08
N ARG A 112 25.65 17.30 -16.25
CA ARG A 112 27.09 17.31 -16.06
C ARG A 112 27.61 15.97 -15.55
N LEU A 113 26.99 15.42 -14.49
CA LEU A 113 27.34 14.14 -13.92
C LEU A 113 27.28 13.00 -14.96
N LEU A 114 26.20 12.94 -15.76
CA LEU A 114 26.02 11.90 -16.77
C LEU A 114 27.04 12.04 -17.90
N SER A 115 27.40 13.29 -18.30
CA SER A 115 28.42 13.56 -19.29
C SER A 115 29.79 13.12 -18.82
N GLU A 116 30.16 13.41 -17.58
CA GLU A 116 31.43 13.01 -16.97
C GLU A 116 31.51 11.47 -16.82
N LEU A 117 30.39 10.82 -16.44
CA LEU A 117 30.32 9.38 -16.33
C LEU A 117 30.53 8.71 -17.71
N ASN A 118 29.85 9.22 -18.73
CA ASN A 118 29.98 8.71 -20.10
C ASN A 118 31.40 8.91 -20.67
N ALA A 119 32.01 10.06 -20.42
CA ALA A 119 33.40 10.36 -20.84
C ALA A 119 34.43 9.40 -20.20
N SER A 120 34.11 8.80 -19.07
CA SER A 120 35.00 7.84 -18.38
C SER A 120 34.94 6.40 -18.91
N GLY A 121 34.16 6.15 -19.98
CA GLY A 121 34.02 4.84 -20.65
C GLY A 121 32.69 4.13 -20.33
N PRO A 122 32.54 2.86 -20.70
CA PRO A 122 31.31 2.10 -20.47
C PRO A 122 30.93 2.09 -19.00
N ALA A 123 29.68 2.49 -18.68
CA ALA A 123 29.16 2.57 -17.33
C ALA A 123 28.17 1.43 -17.00
N THR A 124 27.98 1.20 -15.72
CA THR A 124 26.87 0.41 -15.18
C THR A 124 25.92 1.34 -14.44
N LEU A 125 24.61 1.20 -14.67
CA LEU A 125 23.57 1.94 -13.99
C LEU A 125 22.71 0.95 -13.18
N VAL A 126 22.77 1.04 -11.86
CA VAL A 126 21.95 0.23 -10.95
C VAL A 126 20.77 1.07 -10.48
N LEU A 127 19.57 0.55 -10.68
CA LEU A 127 18.31 1.20 -10.32
C LEU A 127 17.63 0.41 -9.20
N ASP A 128 17.68 0.94 -7.99
CA ASP A 128 17.02 0.33 -6.83
C ASP A 128 15.57 0.80 -6.73
N GLU A 129 14.67 -0.14 -6.45
CA GLU A 129 13.20 0.05 -6.45
C GLU A 129 12.70 0.68 -7.78
N CYS A 130 13.16 0.13 -8.90
CA CYS A 130 12.96 0.67 -10.24
C CYS A 130 11.49 0.69 -10.71
N HIS A 131 10.56 0.03 -10.03
CA HIS A 131 9.12 0.07 -10.33
C HIS A 131 8.54 1.50 -10.21
N HIS A 132 9.05 2.33 -9.30
CA HIS A 132 8.63 3.74 -9.18
C HIS A 132 8.99 4.60 -10.39
N LEU A 133 9.97 4.19 -11.15
CA LEU A 133 10.48 4.98 -12.28
C LEU A 133 9.50 5.07 -13.43
N LEU A 134 8.69 4.02 -13.65
CA LEU A 134 7.75 3.98 -14.75
C LEU A 134 6.58 4.97 -14.59
N GLU A 135 6.19 5.27 -13.37
CA GLU A 135 5.06 6.15 -13.08
C GLU A 135 5.43 7.64 -13.22
N VAL A 136 6.60 8.02 -12.72
CA VAL A 136 6.99 9.44 -12.59
C VAL A 136 8.20 9.79 -13.47
N TRP A 137 9.14 8.86 -13.65
CA TRP A 137 10.48 9.15 -14.18
C TRP A 137 10.82 8.40 -15.47
N GLY A 138 9.92 7.60 -16.04
CA GLY A 138 10.24 6.69 -17.14
C GLY A 138 10.84 7.39 -18.37
N ARG A 139 10.33 8.57 -18.74
CA ARG A 139 10.88 9.37 -19.85
C ARG A 139 12.26 9.89 -19.51
N VAL A 140 12.44 10.36 -18.29
CA VAL A 140 13.74 10.88 -17.80
C VAL A 140 14.77 9.76 -17.74
N LEU A 141 14.37 8.56 -17.32
CA LEU A 141 15.26 7.39 -17.31
C LEU A 141 15.74 7.02 -18.73
N ARG A 142 14.85 7.06 -19.72
CA ARG A 142 15.25 6.88 -21.13
C ARG A 142 16.30 7.89 -21.55
N GLU A 143 16.14 9.15 -21.16
CA GLU A 143 17.11 10.20 -21.42
C GLU A 143 18.45 9.94 -20.73
N VAL A 144 18.44 9.54 -19.45
CA VAL A 144 19.63 9.12 -18.69
C VAL A 144 20.38 8.00 -19.40
N VAL A 145 19.66 6.93 -19.79
CA VAL A 145 20.24 5.79 -20.49
C VAL A 145 20.85 6.19 -21.84
N THR A 146 20.17 7.10 -22.56
CA THR A 146 20.66 7.61 -23.85
C THR A 146 21.92 8.46 -23.66
N GLN A 147 21.96 9.35 -22.69
CA GLN A 147 23.12 10.21 -22.39
C GLN A 147 24.34 9.39 -21.94
N LEU A 148 24.12 8.27 -21.25
CA LEU A 148 25.19 7.35 -20.84
C LEU A 148 25.69 6.42 -21.97
N GLY A 149 25.23 6.60 -23.21
CA GLY A 149 25.68 5.81 -24.35
C GLY A 149 25.30 4.31 -24.19
N ARG A 150 24.12 4.02 -23.65
CA ARG A 150 23.60 2.67 -23.35
C ARG A 150 24.47 1.92 -22.32
N PRO A 151 24.43 2.32 -21.04
CA PRO A 151 25.10 1.59 -19.95
C PRO A 151 24.52 0.19 -19.80
N HIS A 152 25.23 -0.70 -19.12
CA HIS A 152 24.59 -1.91 -18.63
C HIS A 152 23.62 -1.54 -17.51
N LEU A 153 22.32 -1.80 -17.70
CA LEU A 153 21.26 -1.45 -16.77
C LEU A 153 20.97 -2.62 -15.84
N ILE A 154 20.96 -2.40 -14.54
CA ILE A 154 20.55 -3.40 -13.54
C ILE A 154 19.32 -2.86 -12.83
N GLY A 155 18.17 -3.43 -13.12
CA GLY A 155 16.90 -3.12 -12.44
C GLY A 155 16.70 -4.05 -11.24
N LEU A 156 16.54 -3.47 -10.05
CA LEU A 156 16.26 -4.21 -8.82
C LEU A 156 14.92 -3.76 -8.24
N THR A 157 14.03 -4.70 -7.97
CA THR A 157 12.75 -4.40 -7.34
C THR A 157 12.26 -5.55 -6.47
N ALA A 158 11.37 -5.26 -5.53
CA ALA A 158 10.63 -6.28 -4.80
C ALA A 158 9.25 -6.56 -5.43
N THR A 159 8.76 -5.63 -6.23
CA THR A 159 7.41 -5.65 -6.78
C THR A 159 7.44 -5.17 -8.23
N PRO A 160 7.44 -6.08 -9.20
CA PRO A 160 7.32 -5.69 -10.60
C PRO A 160 5.95 -5.02 -10.84
N PRO A 161 5.85 -4.07 -11.77
CA PRO A 161 4.58 -3.44 -12.07
C PRO A 161 3.61 -4.46 -12.71
N HIS A 162 2.40 -4.55 -12.17
CA HIS A 162 1.36 -5.48 -12.66
C HIS A 162 0.33 -4.83 -13.58
N MET A 163 0.15 -3.51 -13.44
CA MET A 163 -0.77 -2.73 -14.25
C MET A 163 0.02 -1.58 -14.87
N MET A 164 0.07 -1.55 -16.17
CA MET A 164 0.76 -0.52 -16.93
C MET A 164 -0.13 0.05 -18.02
N THR A 165 0.02 1.33 -18.32
CA THR A 165 -0.51 1.88 -19.57
C THR A 165 0.29 1.31 -20.74
N ALA A 166 -0.25 1.39 -21.96
CA ALA A 166 0.47 0.94 -23.16
C ALA A 166 1.82 1.67 -23.33
N GLU A 167 1.90 2.96 -22.97
CA GLU A 167 3.13 3.74 -23.01
C GLU A 167 4.15 3.24 -21.96
N GLN A 168 3.70 2.96 -20.74
CA GLN A 168 4.54 2.42 -19.67
C GLN A 168 5.04 1.01 -20.00
N ALA A 169 4.19 0.16 -20.56
CA ALA A 169 4.56 -1.20 -20.97
C ALA A 169 5.65 -1.17 -22.06
N LYS A 170 5.48 -0.30 -23.06
CA LYS A 170 6.49 -0.10 -24.10
C LYS A 170 7.81 0.41 -23.54
N LEU A 171 7.77 1.36 -22.61
CA LEU A 171 8.96 1.91 -21.98
C LEU A 171 9.66 0.88 -21.10
N HIS A 172 8.90 0.06 -20.36
CA HIS A 172 9.45 -1.04 -19.56
C HIS A 172 10.18 -2.05 -20.44
N GLU A 173 9.55 -2.45 -21.56
CA GLU A 173 10.17 -3.37 -22.53
C GLU A 173 11.44 -2.79 -23.14
N GLU A 174 11.46 -1.50 -23.48
CA GLU A 174 12.62 -0.82 -24.04
C GLU A 174 13.81 -0.73 -23.05
N LEU A 175 13.53 -0.57 -21.74
CA LEU A 175 14.55 -0.37 -20.71
C LEU A 175 15.04 -1.68 -20.09
N PHE A 176 14.12 -2.57 -19.75
CA PHE A 176 14.43 -3.77 -18.95
C PHE A 176 14.20 -5.07 -19.71
N GLY A 177 13.29 -5.08 -20.71
CA GLY A 177 12.87 -6.34 -21.35
C GLY A 177 12.05 -7.22 -20.41
N ALA A 178 12.24 -8.53 -20.52
CA ALA A 178 11.63 -9.52 -19.65
C ALA A 178 12.33 -9.55 -18.27
N ILE A 179 11.66 -10.12 -17.26
CA ILE A 179 12.27 -10.40 -15.96
C ILE A 179 13.27 -11.56 -16.14
N ASP A 180 14.54 -11.34 -15.84
CA ASP A 180 15.58 -12.35 -15.92
C ASP A 180 15.53 -13.32 -14.73
N LEU A 181 15.17 -12.84 -13.56
CA LEU A 181 14.96 -13.67 -12.37
C LEU A 181 13.90 -13.06 -11.45
N GLU A 182 12.93 -13.88 -11.10
CA GLU A 182 11.95 -13.58 -10.05
C GLU A 182 12.05 -14.62 -8.94
N ILE A 183 12.14 -14.15 -7.69
CA ILE A 183 12.18 -14.96 -6.48
C ILE A 183 11.02 -14.55 -5.59
N SER A 184 10.21 -15.50 -5.15
CA SER A 184 9.11 -15.24 -4.24
C SER A 184 9.55 -15.21 -2.76
N ALA A 185 8.77 -14.56 -1.90
CA ALA A 185 8.99 -14.61 -0.46
C ALA A 185 8.86 -16.04 0.10
N PRO A 186 7.86 -16.85 -0.32
CA PRO A 186 7.78 -18.25 0.07
C PRO A 186 9.03 -19.09 -0.24
N SER A 187 9.63 -18.91 -1.41
CA SER A 187 10.87 -19.57 -1.77
C SER A 187 11.99 -19.26 -0.76
N LEU A 188 12.16 -17.99 -0.42
CA LEU A 188 13.17 -17.56 0.55
C LEU A 188 12.90 -18.04 1.99
N VAL A 189 11.63 -18.18 2.37
CA VAL A 189 11.26 -18.78 3.66
C VAL A 189 11.65 -20.27 3.68
N ARG A 190 11.32 -21.01 2.62
CA ARG A 190 11.70 -22.42 2.47
C ARG A 190 13.22 -22.61 2.49
N ASP A 191 13.96 -21.71 1.86
CA ASP A 191 15.43 -21.70 1.87
C ASP A 191 16.03 -21.22 3.22
N GLY A 192 15.21 -20.87 4.21
CA GLY A 192 15.65 -20.35 5.49
C GLY A 192 16.38 -19.01 5.40
N ARG A 193 16.00 -18.16 4.42
CA ARG A 193 16.57 -16.81 4.20
C ARG A 193 15.64 -15.70 4.62
N LEU A 194 14.35 -16.02 4.81
CA LEU A 194 13.37 -15.18 5.49
C LEU A 194 12.71 -15.97 6.62
N ALA A 195 12.19 -15.26 7.61
CA ALA A 195 11.45 -15.87 8.70
C ALA A 195 10.11 -16.42 8.21
N PRO A 196 9.67 -17.59 8.69
CA PRO A 196 8.29 -18.04 8.56
C PRO A 196 7.33 -16.95 9.01
N TYR A 197 6.18 -16.85 8.32
CA TYR A 197 5.19 -15.84 8.63
C TYR A 197 3.77 -16.34 8.43
N GLN A 198 2.84 -15.63 9.02
CA GLN A 198 1.42 -15.82 8.76
C GLN A 198 0.72 -14.48 8.65
N GLU A 199 -0.32 -14.46 7.81
CA GLU A 199 -1.21 -13.33 7.63
C GLU A 199 -2.44 -13.54 8.51
N LEU A 200 -2.80 -12.49 9.25
CA LEU A 200 -3.88 -12.51 10.22
C LEU A 200 -4.77 -11.28 10.01
N ALA A 201 -6.05 -11.41 10.29
CA ALA A 201 -6.99 -10.32 10.24
C ALA A 201 -7.71 -10.15 11.58
N TYR A 202 -8.00 -8.92 11.96
CA TYR A 202 -8.89 -8.58 13.05
C TYR A 202 -10.02 -7.73 12.52
N LEU A 203 -11.25 -8.27 12.58
CA LEU A 203 -12.45 -7.60 12.09
C LEU A 203 -13.08 -6.79 13.22
N THR A 204 -13.53 -5.59 12.90
CA THR A 204 -14.19 -4.71 13.87
C THR A 204 -15.38 -4.00 13.22
N ALA A 205 -16.38 -3.66 14.02
CA ALA A 205 -17.46 -2.78 13.62
C ALA A 205 -17.16 -1.33 14.04
N PRO A 206 -17.76 -0.33 13.39
CA PRO A 206 -17.68 1.06 13.82
C PRO A 206 -18.14 1.25 15.27
N THR A 207 -17.59 2.23 15.96
CA THR A 207 -18.10 2.63 17.28
C THR A 207 -19.57 3.10 17.20
N PRO A 208 -20.35 3.11 18.30
CA PRO A 208 -21.74 3.53 18.25
C PRO A 208 -21.99 4.91 17.61
N PRO A 209 -21.21 5.97 17.91
CA PRO A 209 -21.37 7.26 17.24
C PRO A 209 -21.06 7.20 15.74
N GLU A 210 -20.03 6.44 15.34
CA GLU A 210 -19.67 6.23 13.94
C GLU A 210 -20.76 5.45 13.20
N ALA A 211 -21.33 4.41 13.82
CA ALA A 211 -22.42 3.61 13.26
C ALA A 211 -23.70 4.45 13.07
N ASP A 212 -24.00 5.33 14.02
CA ASP A 212 -25.16 6.25 13.92
C ASP A 212 -24.99 7.21 12.74
N TYR A 213 -23.81 7.76 12.56
CA TYR A 213 -23.48 8.60 11.41
C TYR A 213 -23.61 7.84 10.09
N ILE A 214 -23.05 6.64 10.01
CA ILE A 214 -23.10 5.78 8.81
C ILE A 214 -24.57 5.46 8.44
N ARG A 215 -25.41 5.16 9.43
CA ARG A 215 -26.85 4.96 9.19
C ARG A 215 -27.52 6.22 8.66
N GLY A 216 -27.17 7.40 9.17
CA GLY A 216 -27.66 8.67 8.64
C GLY A 216 -27.31 8.87 7.17
N GLU A 217 -26.08 8.52 6.77
CA GLU A 217 -25.66 8.58 5.37
C GLU A 217 -26.41 7.55 4.50
N ALA A 218 -26.66 6.32 5.01
CA ALA A 218 -27.46 5.32 4.32
C ALA A 218 -28.89 5.79 4.09
N LEU A 219 -29.48 6.43 5.10
CA LEU A 219 -30.83 6.97 5.03
C LEU A 219 -30.94 8.09 3.96
N ARG A 220 -29.96 8.99 3.89
CA ARG A 220 -29.93 10.06 2.85
C ARG A 220 -29.98 9.49 1.43
N PHE A 221 -29.25 8.41 1.17
CA PHE A 221 -29.30 7.75 -0.13
C PHE A 221 -30.60 6.98 -0.37
N ALA A 222 -31.16 6.35 0.66
CA ALA A 222 -32.45 5.70 0.58
C ALA A 222 -33.58 6.70 0.30
N GLU A 223 -33.57 7.85 0.96
CA GLU A 223 -34.51 8.94 0.72
C GLU A 223 -34.43 9.46 -0.72
N LEU A 224 -33.22 9.63 -1.26
CA LEU A 224 -33.03 9.99 -2.67
C LEU A 224 -33.66 8.96 -3.58
N ARG A 225 -33.41 7.66 -3.36
CA ARG A 225 -34.02 6.59 -4.20
C ARG A 225 -35.53 6.61 -4.12
N THR A 226 -36.10 6.79 -2.94
CA THR A 226 -37.54 6.90 -2.74
C THR A 226 -38.10 8.14 -3.47
N GLY A 227 -37.42 9.27 -3.35
CA GLY A 227 -37.79 10.50 -4.07
C GLY A 227 -37.75 10.33 -5.59
N LEU A 228 -36.71 9.67 -6.13
CA LEU A 228 -36.61 9.39 -7.58
C LEU A 228 -37.76 8.53 -8.11
N LEU A 229 -38.31 7.64 -7.28
CA LEU A 229 -39.46 6.82 -7.64
C LEU A 229 -40.80 7.55 -7.56
N ASP A 230 -40.83 8.73 -6.91
CA ASP A 230 -42.03 9.57 -6.89
C ASP A 230 -42.20 10.27 -8.27
N PRO A 231 -43.37 10.12 -8.91
CA PRO A 231 -43.67 10.80 -10.18
C PRO A 231 -43.58 12.32 -10.10
N GLY A 232 -43.75 12.92 -8.92
CA GLY A 232 -43.68 14.36 -8.68
C GLY A 232 -42.27 14.92 -8.42
N PHE A 233 -41.23 14.08 -8.41
CA PHE A 233 -39.85 14.48 -8.10
C PHE A 233 -39.28 15.53 -9.06
N ALA A 234 -39.64 15.46 -10.34
CA ALA A 234 -39.24 16.39 -11.40
C ALA A 234 -40.34 16.52 -12.45
N THR A 235 -40.14 17.38 -13.45
CA THR A 235 -41.12 17.57 -14.56
C THR A 235 -41.31 16.30 -15.36
N THR A 236 -40.25 15.58 -15.64
CA THR A 236 -40.26 14.22 -16.21
C THR A 236 -39.86 13.26 -15.10
N SER A 237 -40.70 12.31 -14.74
CA SER A 237 -40.39 11.33 -13.69
C SER A 237 -39.18 10.48 -14.10
N PHE A 238 -38.39 10.06 -13.12
CA PHE A 238 -37.20 9.23 -13.35
C PHE A 238 -37.50 7.92 -14.09
N LEU A 239 -38.55 7.20 -13.67
CA LEU A 239 -38.97 5.97 -14.35
C LEU A 239 -39.54 6.26 -15.73
N GLY A 240 -40.27 7.36 -15.91
CA GLY A 240 -40.74 7.80 -17.23
C GLY A 240 -39.60 8.11 -18.20
N TRP A 241 -38.53 8.76 -17.70
CA TRP A 241 -37.31 8.97 -18.44
C TRP A 241 -36.66 7.65 -18.87
N LEU A 242 -36.47 6.72 -17.94
CA LEU A 242 -35.86 5.41 -18.21
C LEU A 242 -36.73 4.57 -19.16
N GLN A 243 -38.06 4.63 -19.07
CA GLN A 243 -38.96 3.97 -20.00
C GLN A 243 -38.69 4.44 -21.43
N GLY A 244 -38.63 5.74 -21.68
CA GLY A 244 -38.33 6.32 -22.99
C GLY A 244 -36.90 6.02 -23.45
N ARG A 245 -35.93 6.20 -22.56
CA ARG A 245 -34.50 6.13 -22.89
C ARG A 245 -34.00 4.69 -23.11
N VAL A 246 -34.47 3.73 -22.28
CA VAL A 246 -33.95 2.36 -22.24
C VAL A 246 -34.93 1.34 -22.82
N VAL A 247 -36.22 1.45 -22.53
CA VAL A 247 -37.22 0.46 -23.01
C VAL A 247 -37.66 0.79 -24.42
N GLU A 248 -38.06 2.02 -24.69
CA GLU A 248 -38.54 2.43 -26.02
C GLU A 248 -37.40 2.73 -27.00
N ARG A 249 -36.29 3.31 -26.50
CA ARG A 249 -35.05 3.58 -27.29
C ARG A 249 -35.30 4.29 -28.61
N ARG A 250 -36.22 5.25 -28.65
CA ARG A 250 -36.57 5.95 -29.89
C ARG A 250 -35.51 6.99 -30.27
N SER A 251 -35.04 6.92 -31.52
CA SER A 251 -34.19 7.94 -32.15
C SER A 251 -34.95 8.46 -33.37
N GLY A 252 -35.69 9.56 -33.22
CA GLY A 252 -36.64 10.04 -34.22
C GLY A 252 -37.80 9.07 -34.38
N SER A 253 -38.02 8.58 -35.62
CA SER A 253 -39.07 7.58 -35.94
C SER A 253 -38.61 6.14 -35.80
N ALA A 254 -37.31 5.86 -35.62
CA ALA A 254 -36.75 4.52 -35.53
C ALA A 254 -36.46 4.11 -34.08
N GLN A 255 -36.65 2.81 -33.79
CA GLN A 255 -36.22 2.21 -32.52
C GLN A 255 -34.80 1.66 -32.68
N VAL A 256 -33.91 1.96 -31.71
CA VAL A 256 -32.56 1.39 -31.66
C VAL A 256 -32.66 -0.04 -31.11
N SER A 257 -32.02 -1.03 -31.78
CA SER A 257 -32.00 -2.41 -31.29
C SER A 257 -31.31 -2.51 -29.92
N TRP A 258 -31.70 -3.51 -29.09
CA TRP A 258 -31.07 -3.72 -27.81
C TRP A 258 -29.58 -4.00 -27.92
N GLU A 259 -29.18 -4.86 -28.84
CA GLU A 259 -27.79 -5.23 -29.09
C GLU A 259 -26.89 -3.99 -29.35
N ARG A 260 -27.39 -3.03 -30.14
CA ARG A 260 -26.67 -1.78 -30.36
C ARG A 260 -26.63 -0.91 -29.12
N PHE A 261 -27.74 -0.78 -28.39
CA PHE A 261 -27.81 0.00 -27.14
C PHE A 261 -26.86 -0.56 -26.07
N GLU A 262 -26.88 -1.88 -25.88
CA GLU A 262 -26.00 -2.58 -24.92
C GLU A 262 -24.51 -2.40 -25.29
N LYS A 263 -24.19 -2.41 -26.60
CA LYS A 263 -22.82 -2.17 -27.06
C LYS A 263 -22.37 -0.72 -26.84
N ASP A 264 -23.24 0.25 -27.10
CA ASP A 264 -22.93 1.68 -27.02
C ASP A 264 -22.95 2.19 -25.57
N GLU A 265 -23.81 1.63 -24.71
CA GLU A 265 -24.07 2.07 -23.32
C GLU A 265 -24.13 0.88 -22.35
N PRO A 266 -23.06 0.06 -22.25
CA PRO A 266 -23.12 -1.22 -21.53
C PRO A 266 -23.47 -1.05 -20.05
N ALA A 267 -22.89 -0.07 -19.35
CA ALA A 267 -23.16 0.16 -17.93
C ALA A 267 -24.62 0.60 -17.67
N LEU A 268 -25.20 1.38 -18.57
CA LEU A 268 -26.59 1.81 -18.47
C LEU A 268 -27.54 0.64 -18.76
N ALA A 269 -27.20 -0.22 -19.70
CA ALA A 269 -27.94 -1.44 -20.02
C ALA A 269 -27.96 -2.42 -18.83
N ASP A 270 -26.81 -2.72 -18.26
CA ASP A 270 -26.69 -3.59 -17.08
C ASP A 270 -27.50 -3.06 -15.89
N ALA A 271 -27.35 -1.78 -15.57
CA ALA A 271 -28.07 -1.13 -14.47
C ALA A 271 -29.60 -1.17 -14.69
N ALA A 272 -30.05 -0.97 -15.92
CA ALA A 272 -31.48 -1.03 -16.26
C ALA A 272 -32.04 -2.46 -16.18
N LEU A 273 -31.28 -3.50 -16.58
CA LEU A 273 -31.69 -4.90 -16.42
C LEU A 273 -31.79 -5.30 -14.95
N ARG A 274 -30.94 -4.79 -14.08
CA ARG A 274 -31.06 -4.99 -12.63
C ARG A 274 -32.28 -4.26 -12.05
N LEU A 275 -32.59 -3.08 -12.59
CA LEU A 275 -33.81 -2.36 -12.22
C LEU A 275 -35.06 -3.13 -12.66
N HIS A 276 -35.03 -3.78 -13.84
CA HIS A 276 -36.10 -4.71 -14.27
C HIS A 276 -36.22 -5.91 -13.32
N ALA A 277 -35.10 -6.54 -12.94
CA ALA A 277 -35.11 -7.66 -12.00
C ALA A 277 -35.70 -7.27 -10.63
N ALA A 278 -35.58 -6.00 -10.24
CA ALA A 278 -36.20 -5.40 -9.07
C ALA A 278 -37.68 -4.99 -9.31
N ALA A 279 -38.27 -5.33 -10.43
CA ALA A 279 -39.65 -5.01 -10.84
C ALA A 279 -39.95 -3.49 -10.93
N LEU A 280 -38.95 -2.65 -11.17
CA LEU A 280 -39.07 -1.19 -11.27
C LEU A 280 -39.11 -0.70 -12.73
N LEU A 281 -38.73 -1.51 -13.70
CA LEU A 281 -38.71 -1.17 -15.12
C LEU A 281 -39.18 -2.35 -15.97
N ALA A 282 -39.84 -2.08 -17.10
CA ALA A 282 -40.21 -3.14 -18.04
C ALA A 282 -38.96 -3.74 -18.73
N LEU A 283 -39.04 -5.03 -19.10
CA LEU A 283 -37.93 -5.65 -19.85
C LEU A 283 -37.87 -5.02 -21.26
N PRO A 284 -36.72 -4.47 -21.65
CA PRO A 284 -36.55 -3.94 -23.00
C PRO A 284 -36.69 -5.05 -24.06
N GLU A 285 -37.35 -4.76 -25.16
CA GLU A 285 -37.48 -5.70 -26.29
C GLU A 285 -36.08 -6.10 -26.80
N GLY A 286 -35.84 -7.39 -26.96
CA GLY A 286 -34.58 -7.97 -27.40
C GLY A 286 -33.55 -8.18 -26.29
N ALA A 287 -33.79 -7.69 -25.07
CA ALA A 287 -32.89 -7.88 -23.94
C ALA A 287 -32.97 -9.31 -23.37
N ARG A 288 -31.83 -9.79 -22.85
CA ARG A 288 -31.73 -11.08 -22.16
C ARG A 288 -31.16 -10.88 -20.77
N LEU A 289 -31.79 -11.52 -19.78
CA LEU A 289 -31.29 -11.53 -18.41
C LEU A 289 -30.22 -12.61 -18.25
N HIS A 290 -29.07 -12.23 -17.79
CA HIS A 290 -27.99 -13.10 -17.34
C HIS A 290 -27.98 -13.18 -15.81
N GLU A 291 -27.22 -14.09 -15.23
CA GLU A 291 -27.11 -14.27 -13.78
C GLU A 291 -26.70 -12.97 -13.07
N GLN A 292 -25.76 -12.23 -13.64
CA GLN A 292 -25.30 -10.94 -13.11
C GLN A 292 -26.39 -9.86 -12.98
N HIS A 293 -27.54 -10.01 -13.66
CA HIS A 293 -28.64 -9.06 -13.60
C HIS A 293 -29.69 -9.42 -12.54
N ARG A 294 -29.59 -10.60 -11.90
CA ARG A 294 -30.57 -11.09 -10.92
C ARG A 294 -30.39 -10.51 -9.52
N HIS A 295 -29.34 -9.76 -9.30
CA HIS A 295 -29.12 -9.04 -8.05
C HIS A 295 -29.84 -7.68 -8.06
N PRO A 296 -30.32 -7.19 -6.91
CA PRO A 296 -30.85 -5.83 -6.81
C PRO A 296 -29.82 -4.80 -7.28
N PRO A 297 -30.24 -3.67 -7.89
CA PRO A 297 -29.32 -2.63 -8.32
C PRO A 297 -28.56 -2.04 -7.11
N ASP A 298 -27.24 -2.02 -7.22
CA ASP A 298 -26.36 -1.46 -6.21
C ASP A 298 -26.24 0.08 -6.32
N ALA A 299 -25.42 0.69 -5.47
CA ALA A 299 -25.20 2.13 -5.50
C ALA A 299 -24.59 2.61 -6.83
N SER A 300 -23.75 1.80 -7.48
CA SER A 300 -23.14 2.13 -8.77
C SER A 300 -24.16 2.12 -9.91
N ASP A 301 -25.06 1.15 -9.89
CA ASP A 301 -26.16 1.06 -10.85
C ASP A 301 -27.07 2.30 -10.75
N TRP A 302 -27.50 2.64 -9.52
CA TRP A 302 -28.29 3.83 -9.28
C TRP A 302 -27.57 5.10 -9.76
N VAL A 303 -26.28 5.23 -9.47
CA VAL A 303 -25.47 6.40 -9.89
C VAL A 303 -25.37 6.48 -11.42
N THR A 304 -25.25 5.35 -12.11
CA THR A 304 -25.22 5.27 -13.58
C THR A 304 -26.55 5.77 -14.18
N LEU A 305 -27.67 5.25 -13.66
CA LEU A 305 -29.03 5.64 -14.08
C LEU A 305 -29.32 7.13 -13.77
N ILE A 306 -28.96 7.59 -12.57
CA ILE A 306 -29.06 9.00 -12.17
C ILE A 306 -28.20 9.90 -13.07
N GLY A 307 -27.01 9.42 -13.44
CA GLY A 307 -26.09 10.17 -14.31
C GLY A 307 -26.66 10.44 -15.69
N ASP A 308 -27.29 9.44 -16.31
CA ASP A 308 -27.98 9.58 -17.59
C ASP A 308 -29.19 10.53 -17.46
N TYR A 309 -30.01 10.34 -16.42
CA TYR A 309 -31.15 11.20 -16.13
C TYR A 309 -30.77 12.67 -15.91
N VAL A 310 -29.74 12.92 -15.11
CA VAL A 310 -29.24 14.28 -14.88
C VAL A 310 -28.73 14.90 -16.16
N ARG A 311 -27.89 14.16 -16.93
CA ARG A 311 -27.23 14.69 -18.13
C ARG A 311 -28.21 15.04 -19.23
N HIS A 312 -29.18 14.19 -19.48
CA HIS A 312 -30.02 14.27 -20.67
C HIS A 312 -31.44 14.78 -20.42
N CYS A 313 -31.90 14.78 -19.15
CA CYS A 313 -33.22 15.25 -18.77
C CYS A 313 -33.17 16.52 -17.89
N LEU A 314 -32.50 16.45 -16.72
CA LEU A 314 -32.56 17.53 -15.75
C LEU A 314 -31.63 18.72 -16.07
N ALA A 315 -30.44 18.47 -16.63
CA ALA A 315 -29.46 19.55 -16.87
C ALA A 315 -29.89 20.52 -17.99
N PRO A 316 -30.56 20.07 -19.07
CA PRO A 316 -31.07 20.97 -20.11
C PRO A 316 -32.29 21.80 -19.67
N SER A 317 -32.99 21.39 -18.59
CA SER A 317 -34.21 22.05 -18.12
C SER A 317 -33.91 23.29 -17.27
N THR A 318 -34.77 24.29 -17.43
CA THR A 318 -34.80 25.53 -16.60
C THR A 318 -35.93 25.53 -15.59
N ASP A 319 -36.75 24.48 -15.53
CA ASP A 319 -37.86 24.37 -14.58
C ASP A 319 -37.34 24.35 -13.13
N PRO A 320 -37.97 25.09 -12.22
CA PRO A 320 -37.59 25.10 -10.80
C PRO A 320 -37.64 23.71 -10.14
N ARG A 321 -38.55 22.81 -10.54
CA ARG A 321 -38.66 21.45 -10.01
C ARG A 321 -37.44 20.61 -10.41
N ASP A 322 -37.01 20.72 -11.65
CA ASP A 322 -35.84 19.99 -12.16
C ASP A 322 -34.54 20.51 -11.52
N THR A 323 -34.51 21.82 -11.22
CA THR A 323 -33.42 22.43 -10.46
C THR A 323 -33.38 21.90 -9.02
N ALA A 324 -34.54 21.81 -8.35
CA ALA A 324 -34.66 21.25 -7.01
C ALA A 324 -34.26 19.74 -6.98
N ALA A 325 -34.69 18.97 -8.01
CA ALA A 325 -34.32 17.58 -8.16
C ALA A 325 -32.80 17.39 -8.30
N ARG A 326 -32.13 18.21 -9.13
CA ARG A 326 -30.67 18.20 -9.26
C ARG A 326 -29.97 18.53 -7.94
N GLU A 327 -30.52 19.46 -7.17
CA GLU A 327 -29.97 19.84 -5.87
C GLU A 327 -30.11 18.71 -4.84
N ALA A 328 -31.26 17.99 -4.84
CA ALA A 328 -31.47 16.81 -4.00
C ALA A 328 -30.46 15.69 -4.35
N ILE A 329 -30.29 15.43 -5.64
CA ILE A 329 -29.28 14.47 -6.13
C ILE A 329 -27.86 14.90 -5.70
N ARG A 330 -27.51 16.17 -5.89
CA ARG A 330 -26.18 16.71 -5.53
C ARG A 330 -25.87 16.55 -4.05
N ARG A 331 -26.86 16.71 -3.16
CA ARG A 331 -26.71 16.57 -1.71
C ARG A 331 -26.58 15.13 -1.25
N ALA A 332 -27.24 14.19 -1.91
CA ALA A 332 -27.24 12.81 -1.48
C ALA A 332 -26.08 11.96 -2.06
N LEU A 333 -25.58 12.28 -3.24
CA LEU A 333 -24.50 11.50 -3.90
C LEU A 333 -23.21 11.33 -3.09
N PRO A 334 -22.76 12.33 -2.29
CA PRO A 334 -21.56 12.16 -1.46
C PRO A 334 -21.64 11.00 -0.48
N SER A 335 -22.84 10.70 0.05
CA SER A 335 -23.03 9.57 0.97
C SER A 335 -22.52 8.24 0.40
N VAL A 336 -22.69 8.02 -0.90
CA VAL A 336 -22.25 6.80 -1.59
C VAL A 336 -20.96 6.97 -2.41
N GLY A 337 -20.21 8.05 -2.15
CA GLY A 337 -18.89 8.25 -2.74
C GLY A 337 -18.90 8.79 -4.18
N TYR A 338 -19.88 9.64 -4.49
CA TYR A 338 -19.95 10.31 -5.77
C TYR A 338 -20.24 11.80 -5.62
N ARG A 339 -19.90 12.59 -6.63
CA ARG A 339 -20.17 14.02 -6.65
C ARG A 339 -20.69 14.43 -8.03
N LEU A 340 -21.79 15.22 -8.02
CA LEU A 340 -22.29 15.84 -9.24
C LEU A 340 -21.46 17.08 -9.57
N THR A 341 -20.85 17.08 -10.76
CA THR A 341 -20.05 18.17 -11.31
C THR A 341 -20.70 18.72 -12.59
N LYS A 342 -20.17 19.82 -13.14
CA LYS A 342 -20.62 20.35 -14.45
C LYS A 342 -20.42 19.32 -15.58
N ALA A 343 -19.44 18.45 -15.47
CA ALA A 343 -19.14 17.40 -16.48
C ALA A 343 -19.87 16.06 -16.21
N GLY A 344 -20.79 16.00 -15.24
CA GLY A 344 -21.52 14.79 -14.83
C GLY A 344 -21.11 14.26 -13.45
N ILE A 345 -21.57 13.06 -13.12
CA ILE A 345 -21.25 12.40 -11.85
C ILE A 345 -19.84 11.82 -11.91
N ARG A 346 -19.06 12.05 -10.88
CA ARG A 346 -17.70 11.53 -10.74
C ARG A 346 -17.54 10.84 -9.39
N ALA A 347 -16.71 9.79 -9.36
CA ALA A 347 -16.31 9.16 -8.11
C ALA A 347 -15.58 10.18 -7.21
N ALA A 348 -15.86 10.10 -5.92
CA ALA A 348 -15.26 10.90 -4.87
C ALA A 348 -15.10 10.02 -3.62
N GLU A 349 -14.31 10.45 -2.67
CA GLU A 349 -14.21 9.77 -1.39
C GLU A 349 -15.52 9.94 -0.61
N SER A 350 -16.09 8.83 -0.13
CA SER A 350 -17.29 8.85 0.71
C SER A 350 -16.94 9.26 2.15
N PRO A 351 -17.78 10.02 2.85
CA PRO A 351 -17.65 10.19 4.30
C PRO A 351 -17.60 8.86 5.06
N VAL A 352 -18.42 7.89 4.63
CA VAL A 352 -18.43 6.53 5.20
C VAL A 352 -17.09 5.82 5.01
N ASP A 353 -16.45 5.97 3.85
CA ASP A 353 -15.13 5.43 3.60
C ASP A 353 -14.09 5.99 4.59
N ARG A 354 -14.15 7.30 4.84
CA ARG A 354 -13.27 7.96 5.83
C ARG A 354 -13.49 7.45 7.24
N VAL A 355 -14.75 7.30 7.65
CA VAL A 355 -15.09 6.76 8.97
C VAL A 355 -14.54 5.34 9.13
N LEU A 356 -14.81 4.43 8.18
CA LEU A 356 -14.35 3.05 8.26
C LEU A 356 -12.82 2.92 8.21
N ALA A 357 -12.18 3.73 7.36
CA ALA A 357 -10.72 3.73 7.25
C ALA A 357 -10.02 4.15 8.55
N ARG A 358 -10.64 5.06 9.31
CA ARG A 358 -10.06 5.71 10.48
C ARG A 358 -10.77 5.38 11.79
N SER A 359 -11.71 4.47 11.80
CA SER A 359 -12.52 4.13 12.98
C SER A 359 -11.67 3.94 14.24
N GLU A 360 -12.13 4.52 15.34
CA GLU A 360 -11.51 4.37 16.66
C GLU A 360 -11.46 2.91 17.10
N SER A 361 -12.40 2.09 16.63
CA SER A 361 -12.42 0.66 16.92
C SER A 361 -11.15 -0.07 16.48
N LYS A 362 -10.44 0.45 15.47
CA LYS A 362 -9.14 -0.10 15.05
C LYS A 362 -8.05 0.08 16.10
N ALA A 363 -8.04 1.20 16.84
CA ALA A 363 -7.08 1.40 17.93
C ALA A 363 -7.34 0.41 19.09
N HIS A 364 -8.61 0.12 19.38
CA HIS A 364 -8.96 -0.92 20.36
C HIS A 364 -8.58 -2.33 19.89
N ALA A 365 -8.74 -2.62 18.60
CA ALA A 365 -8.28 -3.88 18.02
C ALA A 365 -6.75 -4.07 18.18
N VAL A 366 -5.96 -3.01 18.00
CA VAL A 366 -4.50 -3.04 18.25
C VAL A 366 -4.20 -3.46 19.67
N THR A 367 -4.97 -2.98 20.67
CA THR A 367 -4.79 -3.39 22.08
C THR A 367 -5.05 -4.88 22.28
N SER A 368 -6.12 -5.42 21.71
CA SER A 368 -6.45 -6.84 21.78
C SER A 368 -5.36 -7.72 21.15
N ILE A 369 -4.91 -7.33 19.95
CA ILE A 369 -3.83 -8.02 19.25
C ILE A 369 -2.54 -8.00 20.08
N LEU A 370 -2.10 -6.82 20.51
CA LEU A 370 -0.82 -6.68 21.25
C LEU A 370 -0.87 -7.33 22.62
N GLY A 371 -2.02 -7.37 23.29
CA GLY A 371 -2.18 -8.11 24.54
C GLY A 371 -1.94 -9.61 24.35
N THR A 372 -2.46 -10.19 23.27
CA THR A 372 -2.25 -11.60 22.91
C THR A 372 -0.79 -11.87 22.50
N GLU A 373 -0.21 -10.99 21.69
CA GLU A 373 1.17 -11.11 21.22
C GLU A 373 2.18 -10.96 22.37
N ASP A 374 1.91 -10.07 23.34
CA ASP A 374 2.74 -9.88 24.52
C ASP A 374 2.67 -11.08 25.48
N ALA A 375 1.49 -11.64 25.66
CA ALA A 375 1.31 -12.85 26.47
C ALA A 375 2.12 -14.04 25.94
N GLU A 376 2.28 -14.16 24.62
CA GLU A 376 3.05 -15.21 23.95
C GLU A 376 4.55 -14.91 23.93
N LEU A 377 4.93 -13.70 23.52
CA LEU A 377 6.33 -13.34 23.24
C LEU A 377 7.06 -12.70 24.41
N GLY A 378 6.33 -12.05 25.31
CA GLY A 378 6.91 -11.34 26.46
C GLY A 378 7.99 -10.35 26.04
N SER A 379 9.21 -10.50 26.59
CA SER A 379 10.35 -9.62 26.30
C SER A 379 10.87 -9.71 24.86
N ARG A 380 10.49 -10.75 24.09
CA ARG A 380 10.84 -10.91 22.67
C ARG A 380 9.93 -10.14 21.73
N LEU A 381 8.79 -9.63 22.19
CA LEU A 381 7.88 -8.85 21.35
C LEU A 381 8.59 -7.62 20.80
N ARG A 382 8.52 -7.45 19.48
CA ARG A 382 8.92 -6.25 18.74
C ARG A 382 7.84 -5.95 17.71
N ALA A 383 6.82 -5.23 18.17
CA ALA A 383 5.67 -4.89 17.35
C ALA A 383 5.88 -3.56 16.61
N LEU A 384 5.47 -3.52 15.38
CA LEU A 384 5.42 -2.34 14.53
C LEU A 384 3.96 -2.05 14.15
N VAL A 385 3.42 -0.91 14.60
CA VAL A 385 2.10 -0.42 14.20
C VAL A 385 2.26 0.65 13.13
N LEU A 386 1.70 0.42 11.95
CA LEU A 386 1.80 1.33 10.80
C LEU A 386 0.49 2.08 10.58
N CYS A 387 0.56 3.42 10.54
CA CYS A 387 -0.54 4.33 10.27
C CYS A 387 -0.25 5.16 9.01
N ASP A 388 -1.30 5.69 8.35
CA ASP A 388 -1.11 6.61 7.23
C ASP A 388 -0.63 7.99 7.69
N PHE A 389 -1.10 8.46 8.86
CA PHE A 389 -0.87 9.81 9.38
C PHE A 389 -0.40 9.77 10.83
N GLU A 390 0.28 10.82 11.23
CA GLU A 390 0.62 11.05 12.64
C GLU A 390 -0.61 11.53 13.42
N SER A 391 -1.25 12.59 12.91
CA SER A 391 -2.44 13.20 13.46
C SER A 391 -3.47 13.41 12.35
N ALA A 392 -4.70 13.07 12.61
CA ALA A 392 -5.80 13.24 11.67
C ALA A 392 -6.52 14.60 11.81
N GLY A 393 -6.23 15.36 12.85
CA GLY A 393 -7.01 16.52 13.27
C GLY A 393 -7.22 17.62 12.21
N SER A 394 -6.25 17.82 11.31
CA SER A 394 -6.41 18.79 10.20
C SER A 394 -7.15 18.22 8.97
N MET A 395 -7.45 16.93 8.96
CA MET A 395 -8.04 16.21 7.84
C MET A 395 -9.44 15.66 8.13
N VAL A 396 -9.93 15.80 9.37
CA VAL A 396 -11.30 15.41 9.72
C VAL A 396 -12.23 16.54 9.25
N PRO A 397 -13.14 16.29 8.30
CA PRO A 397 -14.10 17.27 7.86
C PRO A 397 -14.99 17.75 9.03
N ALA A 398 -15.47 18.99 8.95
CA ALA A 398 -16.29 19.59 10.01
C ALA A 398 -17.58 18.82 10.31
N ASP A 399 -18.12 18.10 9.33
CA ASP A 399 -19.30 17.22 9.45
C ASP A 399 -19.04 15.94 10.24
N LEU A 400 -17.78 15.56 10.45
CA LEU A 400 -17.38 14.43 11.29
C LEU A 400 -16.95 14.88 12.71
N ALA A 401 -16.97 16.19 12.99
CA ALA A 401 -16.69 16.71 14.32
C ALA A 401 -17.73 16.19 15.32
N GLY A 402 -17.27 15.53 16.40
CA GLY A 402 -18.14 14.90 17.40
C GLY A 402 -18.65 13.50 17.02
N VAL A 403 -18.39 13.01 15.81
CA VAL A 403 -18.62 11.63 15.38
C VAL A 403 -17.41 10.76 15.68
N MET A 404 -16.22 11.29 15.43
CA MET A 404 -14.93 10.64 15.62
C MET A 404 -14.02 11.50 16.49
N ASP A 405 -13.10 10.85 17.21
CA ASP A 405 -11.98 11.55 17.83
C ASP A 405 -11.16 12.30 16.76
N PRO A 406 -10.73 13.54 17.01
CA PRO A 406 -9.90 14.29 16.06
C PRO A 406 -8.61 13.55 15.63
N GLU A 407 -8.10 12.67 16.46
CA GLU A 407 -6.91 11.86 16.19
C GLU A 407 -7.22 10.46 15.62
N ALA A 408 -8.51 10.15 15.36
CA ALA A 408 -8.94 8.85 14.86
C ALA A 408 -8.22 8.45 13.56
N GLY A 409 -7.70 7.22 13.54
CA GLY A 409 -6.87 6.68 12.45
C GLY A 409 -5.44 7.20 12.41
N GLY A 410 -5.05 8.08 13.33
CA GLY A 410 -3.69 8.59 13.49
C GLY A 410 -2.83 7.75 14.42
N ALA A 411 -1.52 7.84 14.24
CA ALA A 411 -0.54 7.19 15.12
C ALA A 411 -0.59 7.73 16.56
N SER A 412 -1.02 8.98 16.75
CA SER A 412 -1.20 9.61 18.06
C SER A 412 -2.30 8.95 18.89
N LEU A 413 -3.46 8.61 18.28
CA LEU A 413 -4.52 7.88 18.97
C LEU A 413 -4.07 6.47 19.35
N ALA A 414 -3.38 5.77 18.43
CA ALA A 414 -2.84 4.44 18.71
C ALA A 414 -1.88 4.47 19.91
N LEU A 415 -0.98 5.48 20.00
CA LEU A 415 -0.12 5.67 21.16
C LEU A 415 -0.92 5.91 22.43
N ALA A 416 -1.88 6.84 22.43
CA ALA A 416 -2.67 7.17 23.61
C ALA A 416 -3.46 5.96 24.12
N THR A 417 -4.10 5.21 23.22
CA THR A 417 -4.86 3.99 23.56
C THR A 417 -3.96 2.91 24.18
N LEU A 418 -2.74 2.73 23.64
CA LEU A 418 -1.80 1.75 24.19
C LEU A 418 -1.22 2.17 25.53
N LEU A 419 -0.97 3.46 25.76
CA LEU A 419 -0.54 3.97 27.05
C LEU A 419 -1.59 3.79 28.14
N ASP A 420 -2.86 3.92 27.79
CA ASP A 420 -3.97 3.68 28.71
C ASP A 420 -4.18 2.18 29.02
N SER A 421 -4.04 1.30 28.03
CA SER A 421 -4.41 -0.11 28.13
C SER A 421 -3.24 -1.06 28.37
N LEU A 422 -2.10 -0.83 27.76
CA LEU A 422 -0.91 -1.68 27.78
C LEU A 422 0.38 -0.86 27.99
N PRO A 423 0.46 -0.03 29.04
CA PRO A 423 1.64 0.84 29.27
C PRO A 423 2.95 0.04 29.41
N GLY A 424 2.86 -1.21 29.88
CA GLY A 424 3.99 -2.10 30.02
C GLY A 424 4.68 -2.51 28.71
N LEU A 425 4.09 -2.25 27.55
CA LEU A 425 4.75 -2.41 26.25
C LEU A 425 5.77 -1.30 25.97
N ASP A 426 5.78 -0.24 26.75
CA ASP A 426 6.63 0.93 26.54
C ASP A 426 6.50 1.50 25.12
N PRO A 427 5.26 1.77 24.64
CA PRO A 427 5.05 2.16 23.26
C PRO A 427 5.73 3.50 22.94
N VAL A 428 6.41 3.54 21.79
CA VAL A 428 7.08 4.74 21.26
C VAL A 428 6.49 5.11 19.91
N LEU A 429 6.04 6.34 19.77
CA LEU A 429 5.67 6.96 18.50
C LEU A 429 6.93 7.55 17.86
N MET A 430 7.16 7.22 16.58
CA MET A 430 8.21 7.81 15.77
C MET A 430 7.67 8.18 14.39
N THR A 431 7.65 9.46 14.09
CA THR A 431 7.20 10.00 12.79
C THR A 431 8.29 10.89 12.18
N GLY A 432 8.05 11.45 11.00
CA GLY A 432 8.97 12.40 10.38
C GLY A 432 9.04 13.77 11.08
N GLN A 433 8.18 14.00 12.07
CA GLN A 433 8.07 15.30 12.78
C GLN A 433 8.48 15.20 14.25
N ARG A 434 8.15 14.09 14.92
CA ARG A 434 8.41 13.94 16.37
C ARG A 434 8.62 12.51 16.84
N VAL A 435 9.14 12.41 18.06
CA VAL A 435 9.22 11.19 18.87
C VAL A 435 8.44 11.44 20.16
N ALA A 436 7.50 10.55 20.51
CA ALA A 436 6.70 10.66 21.73
C ALA A 436 6.46 9.29 22.37
N CYS A 437 6.30 9.26 23.70
CA CYS A 437 6.05 8.03 24.45
C CYS A 437 5.41 8.34 25.82
N GLY A 438 5.24 7.33 26.65
CA GLY A 438 4.86 7.49 28.03
C GLY A 438 6.00 8.07 28.89
N GLN A 439 5.65 8.65 30.04
CA GLN A 439 6.61 9.35 30.90
C GLN A 439 7.75 8.44 31.39
N GLU A 440 7.46 7.20 31.75
CA GLU A 440 8.48 6.26 32.25
C GLU A 440 9.42 5.81 31.12
N THR A 441 8.86 5.50 29.96
CA THR A 441 9.62 5.19 28.75
C THR A 441 10.52 6.36 28.35
N ALA A 442 10.01 7.61 28.47
CA ALA A 442 10.78 8.82 28.19
C ALA A 442 12.01 8.95 29.09
N ARG A 443 11.86 8.72 30.39
CA ARG A 443 13.02 8.78 31.34
C ARG A 443 14.08 7.75 30.96
N ARG A 444 13.70 6.51 30.68
CA ARG A 444 14.64 5.46 30.26
C ARG A 444 15.30 5.80 28.92
N LEU A 445 14.54 6.32 27.97
CA LEU A 445 15.06 6.73 26.66
C LEU A 445 16.07 7.90 26.80
N LEU A 446 15.79 8.89 27.66
CA LEU A 446 16.72 10.00 27.90
C LEU A 446 18.03 9.49 28.52
N GLY A 447 17.96 8.60 29.50
CA GLY A 447 19.15 7.98 30.12
C GLY A 447 19.97 7.24 29.06
N TRP A 448 19.33 6.39 28.28
CA TRP A 448 19.97 5.62 27.22
C TRP A 448 20.59 6.53 26.11
N LEU A 449 19.89 7.60 25.69
CA LEU A 449 20.44 8.57 24.77
C LEU A 449 21.65 9.31 25.31
N GLY A 450 21.63 9.67 26.60
CA GLY A 450 22.77 10.31 27.28
C GLY A 450 24.03 9.45 27.34
N GLU A 451 23.86 8.14 27.46
CA GLU A 451 24.96 7.16 27.45
C GLU A 451 25.45 6.88 26.01
N THR A 452 24.52 6.75 25.07
CA THR A 452 24.83 6.35 23.67
C THR A 452 25.38 7.51 22.85
N GLU A 453 24.86 8.72 23.04
CA GLU A 453 25.19 9.95 22.32
C GLU A 453 25.48 11.11 23.30
N PRO A 454 26.61 11.12 24.01
CA PRO A 454 26.88 12.14 25.03
C PRO A 454 26.82 13.59 24.57
N GLY A 455 26.97 13.82 23.23
CA GLY A 455 26.87 15.15 22.63
C GLY A 455 25.44 15.60 22.31
N LEU A 456 24.45 14.69 22.49
CA LEU A 456 23.06 14.97 22.17
C LEU A 456 22.31 15.42 23.39
N ARG A 457 22.18 16.52 23.85
CA ARG A 457 21.47 16.94 25.05
C ARG A 457 19.95 16.72 24.93
N PRO A 458 19.44 15.48 25.16
CA PRO A 458 18.03 15.19 24.98
C PRO A 458 17.20 15.86 26.07
N ARG A 459 15.97 16.24 25.69
CA ARG A 459 14.97 16.87 26.56
C ARG A 459 13.63 16.18 26.38
N MET A 460 12.78 16.26 27.39
CA MET A 460 11.40 15.81 27.32
C MET A 460 10.46 16.98 27.63
N SER A 461 9.36 17.07 26.92
CA SER A 461 8.31 18.07 27.09
C SER A 461 6.96 17.39 27.23
N PRO A 462 6.16 17.68 28.28
CA PRO A 462 4.81 17.13 28.40
C PRO A 462 3.92 17.56 27.21
N ALA A 463 3.17 16.60 26.66
CA ALA A 463 2.22 16.81 25.57
C ALA A 463 0.92 16.03 25.88
N GLY A 464 0.08 16.54 26.76
CA GLY A 464 -1.11 15.85 27.26
C GLY A 464 -0.75 14.59 28.06
N LYS A 465 -1.27 13.42 27.62
CA LYS A 465 -0.93 12.10 28.22
C LYS A 465 0.44 11.56 27.80
N THR A 466 1.07 12.17 26.81
CA THR A 466 2.35 11.75 26.25
C THR A 466 3.45 12.72 26.62
N VAL A 467 4.68 12.30 26.38
CA VAL A 467 5.87 13.12 26.51
C VAL A 467 6.59 13.13 25.16
N GLU A 468 6.86 14.31 24.66
CA GLU A 468 7.64 14.49 23.43
C GLU A 468 9.13 14.53 23.77
N ILE A 469 9.93 13.85 22.96
CA ILE A 469 11.39 13.82 23.07
C ILE A 469 11.97 14.76 22.02
N THR A 470 12.84 15.65 22.46
CA THR A 470 13.57 16.61 21.64
C THR A 470 15.05 16.64 22.04
N ALA A 471 15.87 17.43 21.37
CA ALA A 471 17.22 17.75 21.81
C ALA A 471 17.56 19.20 21.52
N GLU A 472 18.57 19.76 22.19
CA GLU A 472 18.97 21.15 22.02
C GLU A 472 19.38 21.47 20.57
N THR A 473 20.06 20.52 19.91
CA THR A 473 20.50 20.64 18.51
C THR A 473 20.46 19.29 17.83
N GLY A 474 20.23 19.30 16.50
CA GLY A 474 20.40 18.12 15.64
C GLY A 474 19.37 17.00 15.85
N TRP A 475 18.18 17.31 16.38
CA TRP A 475 17.07 16.33 16.52
C TRP A 475 16.26 16.28 15.23
N GLU A 476 16.82 15.65 14.21
CA GLU A 476 16.22 15.48 12.89
C GLU A 476 15.99 14.00 12.58
N PRO A 477 15.07 13.64 11.68
CA PRO A 477 14.77 12.25 11.35
C PRO A 477 16.01 11.41 11.00
N ARG A 478 16.93 11.96 10.21
CA ARG A 478 18.18 11.29 9.86
C ARG A 478 19.03 10.90 11.08
N ARG A 479 18.87 11.56 12.23
CA ARG A 479 19.61 11.29 13.47
C ARG A 479 18.79 10.48 14.47
N TYR A 480 17.53 10.86 14.73
CA TYR A 480 16.75 10.16 15.74
C TYR A 480 16.20 8.81 15.26
N VAL A 481 15.90 8.63 13.96
CA VAL A 481 15.36 7.35 13.47
C VAL A 481 16.29 6.17 13.76
N PRO A 482 17.61 6.22 13.47
CA PRO A 482 18.53 5.15 13.85
C PRO A 482 18.62 4.92 15.36
N LEU A 483 18.60 5.99 16.16
CA LEU A 483 18.70 5.91 17.63
C LEU A 483 17.46 5.25 18.24
N ILE A 484 16.26 5.70 17.85
CA ILE A 484 15.01 5.11 18.33
C ILE A 484 14.87 3.68 17.86
N THR A 485 15.27 3.38 16.62
CA THR A 485 15.27 2.01 16.09
C THR A 485 16.20 1.10 16.90
N ARG A 486 17.37 1.59 17.28
CA ARG A 486 18.31 0.87 18.12
C ARG A 486 17.77 0.64 19.53
N PHE A 487 17.20 1.68 20.17
CA PHE A 487 16.54 1.57 21.47
C PHE A 487 15.43 0.52 21.47
N PHE A 488 14.58 0.53 20.41
CA PHE A 488 13.53 -0.47 20.21
C PHE A 488 14.11 -1.88 20.01
N THR A 489 15.14 -2.03 19.19
CA THR A 489 15.78 -3.34 18.92
C THR A 489 16.43 -3.91 20.18
N GLU A 490 17.07 -3.08 21.01
CA GLU A 490 17.70 -3.46 22.28
C GLU A 490 16.68 -3.75 23.41
N GLY A 491 15.39 -3.55 23.17
CA GLY A 491 14.32 -3.88 24.12
C GLY A 491 13.89 -2.73 25.01
N GLY A 492 14.33 -1.52 24.75
CA GLY A 492 13.87 -0.32 25.45
C GLY A 492 12.39 -0.01 25.23
N SER A 493 11.84 -0.52 24.12
CA SER A 493 10.41 -0.50 23.79
C SER A 493 10.02 -1.83 23.13
N ARG A 494 8.81 -2.30 23.38
CA ARG A 494 8.25 -3.50 22.73
C ARG A 494 7.27 -3.18 21.60
N CYS A 495 6.87 -1.92 21.47
CA CYS A 495 5.95 -1.46 20.43
C CYS A 495 6.41 -0.12 19.84
N LEU A 496 6.71 -0.11 18.56
CA LEU A 496 7.00 1.09 17.78
C LEU A 496 5.78 1.44 16.93
N ILE A 497 5.30 2.66 17.03
CA ILE A 497 4.18 3.18 16.27
C ILE A 497 4.72 4.24 15.32
N GLY A 498 4.33 4.19 14.06
CA GLY A 498 4.79 5.22 13.13
C GLY A 498 4.02 5.28 11.82
N THR A 499 4.43 6.24 11.00
CA THR A 499 3.79 6.45 9.71
C THR A 499 4.45 5.63 8.62
N ARG A 500 3.65 5.18 7.65
CA ARG A 500 4.13 4.48 6.47
C ARG A 500 5.20 5.29 5.73
N ALA A 501 5.06 6.61 5.69
CA ALA A 501 6.03 7.49 5.02
C ALA A 501 7.44 7.41 5.62
N LEU A 502 7.56 7.24 6.94
CA LEU A 502 8.86 7.11 7.61
C LEU A 502 9.37 5.68 7.65
N LEU A 503 8.49 4.71 7.95
CA LEU A 503 8.86 3.32 8.22
C LEU A 503 8.62 2.39 7.02
N GLY A 504 8.13 2.94 5.91
CA GLY A 504 7.80 2.19 4.69
C GLY A 504 9.01 1.84 3.84
N GLU A 505 9.91 2.76 3.53
CA GLU A 505 11.08 2.52 2.67
C GLU A 505 12.39 2.80 3.41
N GLY A 506 13.38 1.92 3.21
CA GLY A 506 14.73 2.12 3.75
C GLY A 506 14.90 1.93 5.25
N TRP A 507 13.81 1.82 6.04
CA TRP A 507 13.91 1.52 7.47
C TRP A 507 14.19 0.03 7.70
N ASP A 508 15.04 -0.29 8.68
CA ASP A 508 15.46 -1.66 8.98
C ASP A 508 15.51 -1.95 10.47
N ALA A 509 14.80 -2.99 10.90
CA ALA A 509 14.86 -3.56 12.24
C ALA A 509 14.56 -5.07 12.17
N PRO A 510 15.58 -5.92 12.06
CA PRO A 510 15.42 -7.39 11.94
C PRO A 510 14.67 -8.03 13.13
N SER A 511 14.67 -7.39 14.27
CA SER A 511 13.97 -7.86 15.48
C SER A 511 12.44 -7.78 15.38
N VAL A 512 11.87 -6.98 14.45
CA VAL A 512 10.42 -6.89 14.27
C VAL A 512 9.83 -8.27 13.99
N ASN A 513 8.85 -8.67 14.79
CA ASN A 513 8.21 -9.99 14.71
C ASN A 513 6.67 -9.90 14.64
N VAL A 514 6.11 -8.72 14.85
CA VAL A 514 4.69 -8.41 14.66
C VAL A 514 4.57 -7.11 13.87
N VAL A 515 3.77 -7.12 12.81
CA VAL A 515 3.37 -5.90 12.08
C VAL A 515 1.86 -5.78 12.16
N ILE A 516 1.36 -4.61 12.54
CA ILE A 516 -0.07 -4.28 12.53
C ILE A 516 -0.28 -3.15 11.54
N ASP A 517 -0.99 -3.44 10.44
CA ASP A 517 -1.21 -2.53 9.35
C ASP A 517 -2.60 -1.86 9.47
N LEU A 518 -2.62 -0.60 9.86
CA LEU A 518 -3.80 0.27 9.92
C LEU A 518 -3.94 1.17 8.67
N THR A 519 -3.05 1.01 7.68
CA THR A 519 -3.00 1.91 6.53
C THR A 519 -4.07 1.61 5.49
N THR A 520 -4.43 2.63 4.73
CA THR A 520 -5.34 2.50 3.58
C THR A 520 -4.63 2.12 2.28
N ALA A 521 -3.31 2.07 2.27
CA ALA A 521 -2.51 1.77 1.09
C ALA A 521 -2.72 0.32 0.62
N THR A 522 -3.05 0.17 -0.66
CA THR A 522 -3.33 -1.14 -1.30
C THR A 522 -2.39 -1.44 -2.47
N THR A 523 -1.41 -0.57 -2.74
CA THR A 523 -0.43 -0.86 -3.79
C THR A 523 0.43 -2.06 -3.40
N PRO A 524 0.72 -2.99 -4.32
CA PRO A 524 1.55 -4.17 -4.04
C PRO A 524 2.87 -3.81 -3.36
N THR A 525 3.52 -2.74 -3.81
CA THR A 525 4.75 -2.23 -3.23
C THR A 525 4.60 -1.88 -1.75
N SER A 526 3.59 -1.07 -1.41
CA SER A 526 3.37 -0.66 -0.02
C SER A 526 3.09 -1.85 0.89
N VAL A 527 2.30 -2.81 0.41
CA VAL A 527 1.94 -4.03 1.14
C VAL A 527 3.17 -4.91 1.37
N VAL A 528 3.91 -5.22 0.32
CA VAL A 528 5.10 -6.09 0.39
C VAL A 528 6.20 -5.46 1.24
N GLN A 529 6.40 -4.15 1.15
CA GLN A 529 7.37 -3.44 1.98
C GLN A 529 6.98 -3.43 3.45
N ALA A 530 5.71 -3.15 3.79
CA ALA A 530 5.22 -3.14 5.16
C ALA A 530 5.39 -4.52 5.83
N ARG A 531 4.87 -5.57 5.18
CA ARG A 531 4.94 -6.97 5.67
C ARG A 531 6.37 -7.48 5.73
N GLY A 532 7.18 -7.13 4.74
CA GLY A 532 8.59 -7.50 4.65
C GLY A 532 9.46 -7.04 5.84
N ARG A 533 8.96 -6.09 6.66
CA ARG A 533 9.66 -5.65 7.88
C ARG A 533 9.77 -6.77 8.91
N ALA A 534 8.73 -7.57 9.07
CA ALA A 534 8.74 -8.68 10.01
C ALA A 534 9.44 -9.94 9.46
N LEU A 535 9.60 -10.07 8.14
CA LEU A 535 10.10 -11.29 7.51
C LEU A 535 11.63 -11.46 7.61
N ARG A 536 12.37 -10.43 8.01
CA ARG A 536 13.83 -10.54 8.14
C ARG A 536 14.21 -11.49 9.26
N LEU A 537 15.27 -12.26 9.04
CA LEU A 537 15.83 -13.11 10.08
C LEU A 537 16.40 -12.26 11.21
N ASP A 538 16.14 -12.66 12.43
CA ASP A 538 16.75 -12.07 13.61
C ASP A 538 17.92 -12.96 14.07
N PRO A 539 19.18 -12.48 14.02
CA PRO A 539 20.32 -13.26 14.50
C PRO A 539 20.22 -13.67 15.97
N ALA A 540 19.52 -12.87 16.77
CA ALA A 540 19.31 -13.17 18.19
C ALA A 540 18.19 -14.20 18.43
N TRP A 541 17.35 -14.46 17.40
CA TRP A 541 16.25 -15.43 17.50
C TRP A 541 16.06 -16.23 16.20
N PRO A 542 16.84 -17.29 15.98
CA PRO A 542 16.74 -18.14 14.77
C PRO A 542 15.37 -18.82 14.58
N GLY A 543 14.62 -18.98 15.67
CA GLY A 543 13.26 -19.57 15.65
C GLY A 543 12.15 -18.57 15.39
N LYS A 544 12.46 -17.34 14.99
CA LYS A 544 11.47 -16.28 14.75
C LYS A 544 10.41 -16.71 13.74
N VAL A 545 9.14 -16.44 14.09
CA VAL A 545 7.97 -16.49 13.21
C VAL A 545 7.29 -15.12 13.27
N ALA A 546 6.98 -14.56 12.12
CA ALA A 546 6.38 -13.24 11.99
C ALA A 546 4.85 -13.32 11.91
N ASN A 547 4.15 -12.43 12.60
CA ASN A 547 2.72 -12.21 12.48
C ASN A 547 2.45 -10.87 11.81
N ASN A 548 1.78 -10.90 10.65
CA ASN A 548 1.31 -9.70 9.95
C ASN A 548 -0.20 -9.57 10.14
N TRP A 549 -0.63 -8.53 10.81
CA TRP A 549 -2.02 -8.24 11.10
C TRP A 549 -2.58 -7.14 10.22
N ALA A 550 -3.75 -7.37 9.66
CA ALA A 550 -4.61 -6.35 9.07
C ALA A 550 -5.80 -6.10 9.98
N VAL A 551 -6.10 -4.84 10.30
CA VAL A 551 -7.30 -4.47 11.06
C VAL A 551 -8.31 -3.85 10.11
N VAL A 552 -9.51 -4.44 10.06
CA VAL A 552 -10.53 -4.14 9.06
C VAL A 552 -11.83 -3.75 9.73
N CYS A 553 -12.32 -2.54 9.46
CA CYS A 553 -13.60 -2.05 9.97
C CYS A 553 -14.70 -2.21 8.92
N VAL A 554 -15.76 -2.93 9.26
CA VAL A 554 -16.84 -3.32 8.35
C VAL A 554 -18.20 -3.07 8.98
N THR A 555 -19.18 -2.68 8.16
CA THR A 555 -20.59 -2.65 8.59
C THR A 555 -21.53 -3.02 7.44
N GLY A 556 -22.61 -3.77 7.77
CA GLY A 556 -23.69 -4.07 6.84
C GLY A 556 -24.72 -2.93 6.69
N GLN A 557 -24.59 -1.83 7.44
CA GLN A 557 -25.61 -0.79 7.55
C GLN A 557 -25.58 0.25 6.41
N HIS A 558 -24.62 0.14 5.48
CA HIS A 558 -24.46 1.09 4.38
C HIS A 558 -23.95 0.40 3.10
N PRO A 559 -24.36 0.83 1.89
CA PRO A 559 -23.85 0.27 0.62
C PRO A 559 -22.33 0.32 0.45
N LYS A 560 -21.65 1.27 1.12
CA LYS A 560 -20.17 1.38 1.17
C LYS A 560 -19.57 0.79 2.45
N GLY A 561 -20.33 0.06 3.24
CA GLY A 561 -19.87 -0.49 4.52
C GLY A 561 -18.77 -1.55 4.40
N ALA A 562 -18.59 -2.14 3.22
CA ALA A 562 -17.56 -3.12 2.92
C ALA A 562 -16.28 -2.52 2.30
N VAL A 563 -16.15 -1.19 2.19
CA VAL A 563 -15.04 -0.56 1.45
C VAL A 563 -13.68 -0.85 2.06
N ASP A 564 -13.59 -0.93 3.38
CA ASP A 564 -12.34 -1.26 4.07
C ASP A 564 -11.97 -2.75 3.91
N TYR A 565 -12.99 -3.62 3.88
CA TYR A 565 -12.80 -5.02 3.51
C TYR A 565 -12.31 -5.19 2.07
N ALA A 566 -12.84 -4.42 1.13
CA ALA A 566 -12.34 -4.42 -0.25
C ALA A 566 -10.87 -3.97 -0.34
N ARG A 567 -10.40 -3.06 0.54
CA ARG A 567 -8.96 -2.74 0.67
C ARG A 567 -8.17 -3.94 1.20
N PHE A 568 -8.68 -4.59 2.22
CA PHE A 568 -8.07 -5.80 2.77
C PHE A 568 -7.92 -6.88 1.70
N VAL A 569 -8.96 -7.16 0.91
CA VAL A 569 -8.90 -8.11 -0.21
C VAL A 569 -7.79 -7.73 -1.20
N ARG A 570 -7.74 -6.45 -1.62
CA ARG A 570 -6.68 -5.97 -2.52
C ARG A 570 -5.27 -6.09 -1.95
N LYS A 571 -5.09 -5.94 -0.64
CA LYS A 571 -3.79 -6.14 0.03
C LYS A 571 -3.31 -7.59 0.00
N HIS A 572 -4.20 -8.54 -0.21
CA HIS A 572 -3.90 -9.98 -0.29
C HIS A 572 -3.89 -10.50 -1.73
N ASP A 573 -4.35 -9.71 -2.68
CA ASP A 573 -4.27 -10.08 -4.10
C ASP A 573 -2.80 -10.22 -4.52
N ARG A 574 -2.48 -11.37 -5.12
CA ARG A 574 -1.11 -11.75 -5.54
C ARG A 574 -0.05 -11.77 -4.42
N TYR A 575 -0.44 -11.67 -3.17
CA TYR A 575 0.45 -11.88 -2.03
C TYR A 575 0.32 -13.33 -1.56
N PHE A 576 1.41 -14.07 -1.64
CA PHE A 576 1.44 -15.49 -1.29
C PHE A 576 1.80 -15.68 0.17
N ALA A 577 1.00 -16.46 0.88
CA ALA A 577 1.24 -16.84 2.26
C ALA A 577 0.71 -18.25 2.56
N LEU A 578 1.07 -18.77 3.71
CA LEU A 578 0.68 -20.07 4.18
C LEU A 578 -0.78 -20.07 4.64
N SER A 579 -1.59 -20.96 4.07
CA SER A 579 -2.97 -21.19 4.51
C SER A 579 -3.04 -21.98 5.82
N GLY A 580 -4.24 -22.09 6.39
CA GLY A 580 -4.50 -22.97 7.54
C GLY A 580 -4.20 -24.46 7.26
N THR A 581 -4.30 -24.91 6.00
CA THR A 581 -4.02 -26.29 5.56
C THR A 581 -2.53 -26.55 5.25
N GLY A 582 -1.70 -25.51 5.18
CA GLY A 582 -0.27 -25.64 4.86
C GLY A 582 0.07 -25.38 3.39
N ASP A 583 -0.93 -25.01 2.58
CA ASP A 583 -0.71 -24.64 1.19
C ASP A 583 -0.27 -23.18 1.07
N ILE A 584 0.60 -22.89 0.11
CA ILE A 584 1.04 -21.53 -0.19
C ILE A 584 0.14 -21.01 -1.31
N ILE A 585 -0.77 -20.09 -0.96
CA ILE A 585 -1.78 -19.55 -1.87
C ILE A 585 -1.82 -18.02 -1.79
N SER A 586 -2.39 -17.36 -2.78
CA SER A 586 -2.66 -15.92 -2.77
C SER A 586 -4.14 -15.64 -2.47
N GLY A 587 -4.44 -14.38 -2.12
CA GLY A 587 -5.80 -13.93 -1.80
C GLY A 587 -6.17 -14.17 -0.34
N VAL A 588 -7.32 -13.65 0.09
CA VAL A 588 -7.74 -13.67 1.50
C VAL A 588 -7.95 -15.07 2.08
N ALA A 589 -8.08 -16.09 1.24
CA ALA A 589 -8.23 -17.49 1.66
C ALA A 589 -7.00 -18.02 2.44
N HIS A 590 -5.81 -17.44 2.27
CA HIS A 590 -4.67 -17.82 3.11
C HIS A 590 -4.78 -17.28 4.54
N VAL A 591 -5.52 -16.18 4.73
CA VAL A 591 -5.83 -15.66 6.07
C VAL A 591 -6.84 -16.57 6.75
N ASP A 592 -7.96 -16.81 6.11
CA ASP A 592 -8.96 -17.77 6.55
C ASP A 592 -9.83 -18.24 5.37
N PRO A 593 -10.14 -19.54 5.24
CA PRO A 593 -10.96 -20.06 4.14
C PRO A 593 -12.41 -19.53 4.13
N VAL A 594 -12.90 -19.01 5.25
CA VAL A 594 -14.23 -18.38 5.35
C VAL A 594 -14.27 -16.99 4.71
N LEU A 595 -13.11 -16.33 4.57
CA LEU A 595 -13.05 -15.00 4.00
C LEU A 595 -13.22 -15.05 2.46
N SER A 596 -14.28 -14.40 1.99
CA SER A 596 -14.58 -14.29 0.56
C SER A 596 -13.88 -13.08 -0.07
N PRO A 597 -13.38 -13.15 -1.31
CA PRO A 597 -12.88 -11.97 -2.01
C PRO A 597 -14.00 -11.01 -2.46
N PHE A 598 -15.26 -11.41 -2.35
CA PHE A 598 -16.40 -10.63 -2.86
C PHE A 598 -17.15 -9.88 -1.77
N GLU A 599 -17.37 -10.51 -0.63
CA GLU A 599 -18.18 -9.97 0.46
C GLU A 599 -17.51 -10.22 1.82
N PRO A 600 -17.62 -9.27 2.75
CA PRO A 600 -17.15 -9.47 4.12
C PRO A 600 -18.02 -10.50 4.84
N PRO A 601 -17.48 -11.17 5.86
CA PRO A 601 -18.29 -11.99 6.76
C PRO A 601 -19.32 -11.13 7.52
N ALA A 602 -20.40 -11.77 7.98
CA ALA A 602 -21.43 -11.08 8.76
C ALA A 602 -20.87 -10.55 10.10
N GLU A 603 -21.29 -9.36 10.53
CA GLU A 603 -20.80 -8.74 11.78
C GLU A 603 -20.92 -9.68 13.00
N GLY A 604 -21.99 -10.50 13.07
CA GLY A 604 -22.19 -11.46 14.17
C GLY A 604 -21.15 -12.59 14.25
N THR A 605 -20.29 -12.76 13.24
CA THR A 605 -19.22 -13.78 13.23
C THR A 605 -17.84 -13.21 13.60
N PHE A 606 -17.72 -11.89 13.84
CA PHE A 606 -16.43 -11.26 14.07
C PHE A 606 -15.73 -11.79 15.34
N ASP A 607 -16.45 -11.98 16.42
CA ASP A 607 -15.86 -12.46 17.67
C ASP A 607 -15.25 -13.85 17.52
N GLU A 608 -15.94 -14.76 16.81
CA GLU A 608 -15.45 -16.11 16.53
C GLU A 608 -14.20 -16.08 15.62
N LEU A 609 -14.25 -15.31 14.54
CA LEU A 609 -13.13 -15.15 13.63
C LEU A 609 -11.92 -14.52 14.32
N ASN A 610 -12.13 -13.45 15.11
CA ASN A 610 -11.07 -12.80 15.86
C ASN A 610 -10.44 -13.73 16.89
N ALA A 611 -11.25 -14.51 17.62
CA ALA A 611 -10.75 -15.50 18.57
C ALA A 611 -9.88 -16.56 17.87
N ALA A 612 -10.31 -17.05 16.71
CA ALA A 612 -9.54 -18.00 15.90
C ALA A 612 -8.20 -17.38 15.42
N MET A 613 -8.21 -16.11 14.99
CA MET A 613 -6.99 -15.41 14.58
C MET A 613 -6.02 -15.20 15.75
N LEU A 614 -6.52 -14.79 16.92
CA LEU A 614 -5.71 -14.62 18.13
C LEU A 614 -5.10 -15.95 18.59
N ALA A 615 -5.86 -17.04 18.57
CA ALA A 615 -5.35 -18.38 18.89
C ALA A 615 -4.28 -18.82 17.88
N ARG A 616 -4.48 -18.55 16.59
CA ARG A 616 -3.51 -18.85 15.54
C ARG A 616 -2.22 -18.03 15.70
N ALA A 617 -2.32 -16.78 16.17
CA ALA A 617 -1.18 -15.93 16.44
C ALA A 617 -0.25 -16.51 17.51
N GLN A 618 -0.81 -17.18 18.50
CA GLN A 618 -0.05 -17.86 19.57
C GLN A 618 0.58 -19.20 19.10
N ALA A 619 0.03 -19.82 18.06
CA ALA A 619 0.49 -21.11 17.55
C ALA A 619 1.68 -20.97 16.54
N ARG A 620 2.74 -20.21 16.92
CA ARG A 620 3.87 -19.93 16.03
C ARG A 620 4.67 -21.17 15.63
N GLU A 621 4.87 -22.09 16.55
CA GLU A 621 5.63 -23.31 16.25
C GLU A 621 4.90 -24.16 15.17
N ALA A 622 3.58 -24.32 15.30
CA ALA A 622 2.78 -24.99 14.28
C ALA A 622 2.86 -24.28 12.92
N THR A 623 2.95 -22.94 12.91
CA THR A 623 3.16 -22.17 11.68
C THR A 623 4.56 -22.45 11.09
N ARG A 624 5.59 -22.51 11.92
CA ARG A 624 6.94 -22.84 11.50
C ARG A 624 7.03 -24.25 10.91
N GLU A 625 6.42 -25.23 11.55
CA GLU A 625 6.36 -26.61 11.06
C GLU A 625 5.67 -26.70 9.70
N ARG A 626 4.52 -26.04 9.54
CA ARG A 626 3.79 -26.01 8.26
C ARG A 626 4.59 -25.34 7.12
N TRP A 627 5.43 -24.35 7.43
CA TRP A 627 6.33 -23.76 6.45
C TRP A 627 7.36 -24.77 5.93
N ALA A 628 7.66 -25.82 6.67
CA ALA A 628 8.62 -26.87 6.30
C ALA A 628 9.95 -26.28 5.77
N VAL A 629 10.56 -25.38 6.56
CA VAL A 629 11.83 -24.72 6.20
C VAL A 629 12.91 -25.78 5.91
N GLY A 630 13.64 -25.61 4.82
CA GLY A 630 14.64 -26.57 4.32
C GLY A 630 14.09 -27.60 3.33
N GLN A 631 12.78 -27.65 3.09
CA GLN A 631 12.20 -28.48 2.04
C GLN A 631 12.20 -27.74 0.69
N PRO A 632 12.46 -28.44 -0.43
CA PRO A 632 12.40 -27.84 -1.75
C PRO A 632 11.03 -27.19 -2.01
N TYR A 633 11.06 -26.03 -2.63
CA TYR A 633 9.86 -25.33 -3.10
C TYR A 633 10.06 -24.95 -4.57
N ALA A 634 9.20 -25.48 -5.43
CA ALA A 634 9.19 -25.08 -6.83
C ALA A 634 8.45 -23.74 -6.92
N ASP A 635 9.20 -22.69 -7.18
CA ASP A 635 8.67 -21.35 -7.42
C ASP A 635 8.34 -21.26 -8.91
N GLU A 636 7.05 -21.27 -9.23
CA GLU A 636 6.59 -20.97 -10.59
C GLU A 636 6.08 -19.51 -10.61
N PRO A 637 6.94 -18.55 -10.96
CA PRO A 637 6.53 -17.16 -11.04
C PRO A 637 5.53 -16.99 -12.18
N VAL A 638 4.30 -16.63 -11.86
CA VAL A 638 3.29 -16.24 -12.83
C VAL A 638 3.30 -14.71 -12.95
N ALA A 639 4.27 -14.18 -13.68
CA ALA A 639 4.29 -12.76 -14.02
C ALA A 639 3.28 -12.49 -15.14
N THR A 640 2.08 -12.03 -14.77
CA THR A 640 1.10 -11.48 -15.72
C THR A 640 1.06 -9.97 -15.60
N VAL A 641 1.33 -9.28 -16.70
CA VAL A 641 1.17 -7.84 -16.81
C VAL A 641 -0.18 -7.55 -17.47
N THR A 642 -1.02 -6.78 -16.80
CA THR A 642 -2.27 -6.28 -17.38
C THR A 642 -1.98 -4.92 -18.03
N VAL A 643 -2.08 -4.86 -19.36
CA VAL A 643 -1.98 -3.60 -20.09
C VAL A 643 -3.38 -2.97 -20.14
N MET A 644 -3.52 -1.83 -19.47
CA MET A 644 -4.77 -1.06 -19.48
C MET A 644 -4.97 -0.42 -20.85
N PRO A 645 -6.15 -0.53 -21.47
CA PRO A 645 -6.47 0.23 -22.68
C PRO A 645 -6.27 1.71 -22.38
N GLY A 646 -5.50 2.40 -23.21
CA GLY A 646 -5.27 3.83 -23.07
C GLY A 646 -6.62 4.56 -23.02
N ARG A 647 -6.84 5.40 -22.01
CA ARG A 647 -7.93 6.37 -22.07
C ARG A 647 -7.64 7.24 -23.30
N SER A 648 -8.47 7.11 -24.35
CA SER A 648 -8.52 8.13 -25.38
C SER A 648 -8.86 9.43 -24.66
N LEU A 649 -7.90 10.32 -24.53
CA LEU A 649 -8.15 11.71 -24.24
C LEU A 649 -8.94 12.21 -25.44
N GLY A 650 -10.26 12.21 -25.34
CA GLY A 650 -11.12 12.93 -26.27
C GLY A 650 -10.66 14.39 -26.25
N LEU A 651 -10.15 14.84 -27.40
CA LEU A 651 -9.95 16.23 -27.73
C LEU A 651 -11.26 17.00 -27.62
#